data_2df91d37e717cfbbc51a0b18f9cf4063
#
_entry.id   2df91d37e717cfbbc51a0b18f9cf4063
#
_cell.length_a   1.000
_cell.length_b   1.000
_cell.length_c   1.000
_cell.angle_alpha   90.00
_cell.angle_beta   90.00
_cell.angle_gamma   90.00
#
_symmetry.space_group_name_H-M   'P 1'
#
loop_
_entity.id
_entity.type
_entity.pdbx_description
1 polymer ?
#
loop_
_entity_poly.entity_id
_entity_poly.type
_entity_poly.pdbx_seq_one_letter_code
_entity_poly.pdbx_strand_id
1 'polypeptide(L)'
;MKIQDLLLKFQGVKQVSENQYMAICPAHDDHSPSLSIGLSKDRKQILLNCFAGCKAEDILNNVGLKLKDLYDNDERNETNIMSKTVYTYYNADGSIAYTKTRFDKADGKKSFSFVRPNGEKGLGDKKPVPYNLPEVIRAQKVYFVEGEKCADAVIQAGRVATTLNCGAGSEWLSEYQDYFIDKEVIILPDNDNPGMKYAKKIAENIPNAKIVCLPGLPPKGDVYDWLKAGHSMEEVDNLPYLDISEQDERTELKSEPPKRKSGKNKTQENTLLEILQEQGATLFINSENNEPYIALRQNKHLKVMKIESGEFNTYATYIYREKAQSGLKSENTKQVALYLKGKTLFENSKKVKLYNRVGKAENAFWYDLRTEDWKFVKITEEGWEIREEDKILFDRYNHQKEQCLPRKNGDIQKILKYINIKNQKTLFLCWFVSCFVPDIVHSAIIVFGEKGAAKTTACTFLKKAIDPSIVKTLSLHKDMPSKLIGLQEHWFLPFDNLSKINQDTSDLFCRAITGEAVQSRKLYTDDESHFFLFKRCLAINGINNVANSSDLLDRSILLELSRVDEEDRRELTELEQKFEEDLPDILGGVFDVLSKAMRIYPDVHLRKLPRMADFCRWGYAIGEALGGQGEEFLSEYNANREKSNYELISSDSVATLMIDFMENKREWKGLVSELWNYLRTAADETGLGTRAVPPAANALSRKLNELHSNLKNVGINFTIKSTAKGSLITIENEKISQLPPYIQEDKEDQDEEVEF
;
A
#
# COMPACT_ATOMS: atom_id res chain seq x y z
N MET A 1 23.24 -18.58 -20.75
CA MET A 1 23.07 -19.62 -21.81
C MET A 1 21.83 -19.28 -22.62
N LYS A 2 21.86 -19.50 -23.96
CA LYS A 2 20.67 -19.26 -24.79
C LYS A 2 19.64 -20.38 -24.60
N ILE A 3 18.34 -20.04 -24.71
CA ILE A 3 17.27 -21.05 -24.54
C ILE A 3 17.41 -22.23 -25.50
N GLN A 4 17.88 -22.00 -26.72
CA GLN A 4 18.09 -23.04 -27.70
C GLN A 4 19.14 -24.08 -27.27
N ASP A 5 20.22 -23.64 -26.62
CA ASP A 5 21.28 -24.52 -26.10
C ASP A 5 20.75 -25.33 -24.89
N LEU A 6 19.86 -24.75 -24.10
CA LEU A 6 19.20 -25.46 -23.02
C LEU A 6 18.24 -26.54 -23.53
N LEU A 7 17.43 -26.22 -24.55
CA LEU A 7 16.47 -27.16 -25.13
C LEU A 7 17.12 -28.46 -25.66
N LEU A 8 18.37 -28.39 -26.13
CA LEU A 8 19.13 -29.57 -26.59
C LEU A 8 19.45 -30.57 -25.45
N LYS A 9 19.32 -30.15 -24.19
CA LYS A 9 19.56 -31.00 -23.01
C LYS A 9 18.35 -31.81 -22.57
N PHE A 10 17.16 -31.52 -23.11
CA PHE A 10 15.91 -32.18 -22.74
C PHE A 10 15.37 -33.05 -23.87
N GLN A 11 14.65 -34.12 -23.48
CA GLN A 11 13.97 -35.00 -24.43
C GLN A 11 12.53 -34.60 -24.64
N GLY A 12 11.95 -34.96 -25.78
CA GLY A 12 10.54 -34.75 -26.06
C GLY A 12 10.13 -33.28 -26.19
N VAL A 13 11.05 -32.39 -26.58
CA VAL A 13 10.80 -30.94 -26.68
C VAL A 13 9.78 -30.65 -27.78
N LYS A 14 8.73 -29.93 -27.42
CA LYS A 14 7.68 -29.40 -28.33
C LYS A 14 7.52 -27.92 -28.11
N GLN A 15 7.51 -27.13 -29.17
CA GLN A 15 7.22 -25.70 -29.09
C GLN A 15 5.70 -25.48 -28.93
N VAL A 16 5.29 -24.70 -27.92
CA VAL A 16 3.90 -24.39 -27.63
C VAL A 16 3.54 -22.97 -28.09
N SER A 17 4.47 -22.03 -27.98
CA SER A 17 4.36 -20.66 -28.49
C SER A 17 5.75 -20.11 -28.85
N GLU A 18 5.85 -18.87 -29.33
CA GLU A 18 7.09 -18.26 -29.83
C GLU A 18 8.28 -18.35 -28.84
N ASN A 19 8.02 -18.29 -27.52
CA ASN A 19 9.07 -18.34 -26.49
C ASN A 19 8.77 -19.36 -25.36
N GLN A 20 7.95 -20.38 -25.65
CA GLN A 20 7.55 -21.38 -24.66
C GLN A 20 7.54 -22.77 -25.25
N TYR A 21 8.15 -23.70 -24.52
CA TYR A 21 8.37 -25.09 -24.92
C TYR A 21 7.91 -26.04 -23.80
N MET A 22 7.50 -27.25 -24.20
CA MET A 22 7.24 -28.35 -23.29
C MET A 22 8.26 -29.45 -23.53
N ALA A 23 8.74 -30.09 -22.48
CA ALA A 23 9.71 -31.17 -22.54
C ALA A 23 9.40 -32.27 -21.53
N ILE A 24 10.01 -33.45 -21.67
CA ILE A 24 9.99 -34.48 -20.64
C ILE A 24 10.87 -34.04 -19.47
N CYS A 25 10.36 -34.14 -18.25
CA CYS A 25 11.11 -33.75 -17.07
C CYS A 25 12.10 -34.83 -16.65
N PRO A 26 13.42 -34.52 -16.54
CA PRO A 26 14.43 -35.54 -16.19
C PRO A 26 14.49 -35.80 -14.67
N ALA A 27 13.72 -35.15 -13.85
CA ALA A 27 13.75 -35.22 -12.38
C ALA A 27 12.69 -36.17 -11.80
N HIS A 28 11.83 -36.77 -12.63
CA HIS A 28 10.89 -37.82 -12.24
C HIS A 28 10.63 -38.74 -13.45
N ASP A 29 10.00 -39.90 -13.22
CA ASP A 29 9.61 -40.81 -14.28
C ASP A 29 8.46 -40.20 -15.10
N ASP A 30 8.80 -39.61 -16.25
CA ASP A 30 7.93 -38.79 -17.09
C ASP A 30 7.74 -39.44 -18.46
N HIS A 31 6.50 -39.85 -18.75
CA HIS A 31 6.13 -40.47 -20.02
C HIS A 31 5.44 -39.49 -20.99
N SER A 32 5.17 -38.27 -20.56
CA SER A 32 4.56 -37.18 -21.36
C SER A 32 5.13 -35.84 -20.96
N PRO A 33 5.35 -34.90 -21.92
CA PRO A 33 5.98 -33.60 -21.61
C PRO A 33 5.27 -32.84 -20.48
N SER A 34 5.90 -32.80 -19.29
CA SER A 34 5.40 -32.14 -18.08
C SER A 34 6.25 -30.94 -17.64
N LEU A 35 7.37 -30.69 -18.30
CA LEU A 35 8.27 -29.58 -18.00
C LEU A 35 8.01 -28.41 -18.96
N SER A 36 7.55 -27.28 -18.46
CA SER A 36 7.45 -26.02 -19.20
C SER A 36 8.77 -25.25 -19.12
N ILE A 37 9.29 -24.84 -20.28
CA ILE A 37 10.52 -24.08 -20.46
C ILE A 37 10.17 -22.79 -21.20
N GLY A 38 10.48 -21.62 -20.64
CA GLY A 38 10.15 -20.33 -21.26
C GLY A 38 11.15 -19.25 -20.93
N LEU A 39 11.02 -18.08 -21.55
CA LEU A 39 11.79 -16.89 -21.23
C LEU A 39 11.00 -15.95 -20.30
N SER A 40 11.68 -15.30 -19.37
CA SER A 40 11.14 -14.19 -18.60
C SER A 40 10.71 -13.02 -19.50
N LYS A 41 9.82 -12.15 -19.02
CA LYS A 41 9.29 -11.00 -19.79
C LYS A 41 10.40 -10.08 -20.33
N ASP A 42 11.50 -9.95 -19.60
CA ASP A 42 12.69 -9.18 -19.98
C ASP A 42 13.69 -9.97 -20.82
N ARG A 43 13.38 -11.24 -21.15
CA ARG A 43 14.21 -12.20 -21.91
C ARG A 43 15.61 -12.47 -21.33
N LYS A 44 15.83 -12.14 -20.03
CA LYS A 44 17.14 -12.30 -19.39
C LYS A 44 17.31 -13.59 -18.61
N GLN A 45 16.22 -14.30 -18.35
CA GLN A 45 16.21 -15.54 -17.59
C GLN A 45 15.36 -16.59 -18.27
N ILE A 46 15.86 -17.84 -18.29
CA ILE A 46 15.07 -19.00 -18.68
C ILE A 46 14.31 -19.49 -17.45
N LEU A 47 13.01 -19.69 -17.59
CA LEU A 47 12.11 -20.17 -16.56
C LEU A 47 11.81 -21.65 -16.78
N LEU A 48 11.93 -22.44 -15.73
CA LEU A 48 11.58 -23.87 -15.70
C LEU A 48 10.43 -24.07 -14.72
N ASN A 49 9.38 -24.77 -15.16
CA ASN A 49 8.27 -25.16 -14.30
C ASN A 49 7.78 -26.56 -14.64
N CYS A 50 8.02 -27.53 -13.74
CA CYS A 50 7.50 -28.87 -13.88
C CYS A 50 6.11 -28.96 -13.26
N PHE A 51 5.12 -29.43 -14.00
CA PHE A 51 3.74 -29.57 -13.51
C PHE A 51 3.57 -30.71 -12.49
N ALA A 52 4.55 -31.63 -12.39
CA ALA A 52 4.62 -32.63 -11.32
C ALA A 52 5.29 -32.10 -10.03
N GLY A 53 5.74 -30.82 -10.00
CA GLY A 53 6.25 -30.17 -8.80
C GLY A 53 7.76 -30.35 -8.55
N CYS A 54 8.54 -30.85 -9.48
CA CYS A 54 10.01 -30.97 -9.35
C CYS A 54 10.65 -29.58 -9.23
N LYS A 55 11.64 -29.44 -8.34
CA LYS A 55 12.40 -28.21 -8.18
C LYS A 55 13.33 -27.97 -9.36
N ALA A 56 13.52 -26.72 -9.76
CA ALA A 56 14.40 -26.35 -10.86
C ALA A 56 15.86 -26.83 -10.66
N GLU A 57 16.33 -26.89 -9.43
CA GLU A 57 17.65 -27.40 -9.08
C GLU A 57 17.80 -28.89 -9.42
N ASP A 58 16.79 -29.71 -9.09
CA ASP A 58 16.79 -31.13 -9.35
C ASP A 58 16.74 -31.44 -10.87
N ILE A 59 15.92 -30.65 -11.59
CA ILE A 59 15.80 -30.73 -13.05
C ILE A 59 17.14 -30.44 -13.73
N LEU A 60 17.82 -29.37 -13.30
CA LEU A 60 19.09 -28.94 -13.87
C LEU A 60 20.25 -29.90 -13.52
N ASN A 61 20.29 -30.40 -12.29
CA ASN A 61 21.30 -31.38 -11.87
C ASN A 61 21.25 -32.63 -12.71
N ASN A 62 20.07 -33.10 -13.10
CA ASN A 62 19.91 -34.28 -13.96
C ASN A 62 20.40 -34.10 -15.41
N VAL A 63 20.53 -32.82 -15.85
CA VAL A 63 21.10 -32.50 -17.19
C VAL A 63 22.48 -31.85 -17.09
N GLY A 64 23.11 -31.89 -15.90
CA GLY A 64 24.50 -31.41 -15.68
C GLY A 64 24.63 -29.89 -15.66
N LEU A 65 23.57 -29.17 -15.31
CA LEU A 65 23.51 -27.70 -15.26
C LEU A 65 23.23 -27.20 -13.83
N LYS A 66 23.46 -25.90 -13.60
CA LYS A 66 23.20 -25.21 -12.33
C LYS A 66 22.26 -24.04 -12.54
N LEU A 67 21.56 -23.56 -11.48
CA LEU A 67 20.63 -22.43 -11.54
C LEU A 67 21.23 -21.18 -12.22
N LYS A 68 22.51 -20.91 -12.05
CA LYS A 68 23.21 -19.79 -12.68
C LYS A 68 23.23 -19.87 -14.21
N ASP A 69 23.12 -21.08 -14.80
CA ASP A 69 23.16 -21.30 -16.24
C ASP A 69 21.84 -20.90 -16.92
N LEU A 70 20.76 -20.71 -16.15
CA LEU A 70 19.46 -20.20 -16.63
C LEU A 70 19.47 -18.70 -16.96
N TYR A 71 20.50 -17.98 -16.53
CA TYR A 71 20.64 -16.55 -16.84
C TYR A 71 21.48 -16.36 -18.10
N ASP A 72 21.06 -15.44 -18.94
CA ASP A 72 21.83 -15.05 -20.12
C ASP A 72 23.03 -14.22 -19.69
N ASN A 73 24.18 -14.86 -19.56
CA ASN A 73 25.47 -14.21 -19.37
C ASN A 73 25.97 -13.70 -20.74
N ASP A 74 25.21 -12.77 -21.34
CA ASP A 74 25.66 -12.13 -22.56
C ASP A 74 26.89 -11.27 -22.26
N GLU A 75 27.95 -11.46 -23.03
CA GLU A 75 29.21 -10.70 -23.07
C GLU A 75 29.02 -9.18 -23.30
N ARG A 76 27.76 -8.69 -23.38
CA ARG A 76 27.39 -7.27 -23.55
C ARG A 76 27.64 -6.39 -22.32
N ASN A 77 27.97 -6.96 -21.16
CA ASN A 77 28.36 -6.14 -20.00
C ASN A 77 29.81 -5.63 -20.07
N GLU A 78 30.68 -6.22 -20.89
CA GLU A 78 32.04 -5.72 -21.06
C GLU A 78 32.17 -4.57 -22.09
N THR A 79 31.26 -4.46 -23.03
CA THR A 79 31.30 -3.43 -24.08
C THR A 79 30.84 -2.05 -23.64
N ASN A 80 30.29 -1.88 -22.43
CA ASN A 80 29.84 -0.57 -21.89
C ASN A 80 30.73 -0.02 -20.76
N ILE A 81 31.85 -0.61 -20.46
CA ILE A 81 32.80 -0.15 -19.43
C ILE A 81 33.81 0.78 -20.13
N MET A 82 33.76 2.07 -19.76
CA MET A 82 34.70 3.06 -20.27
C MET A 82 36.05 3.02 -19.56
N SER A 83 36.02 2.72 -18.24
CA SER A 83 37.26 2.60 -17.46
C SER A 83 37.09 1.61 -16.30
N LYS A 84 38.23 1.03 -15.88
CA LYS A 84 38.32 0.13 -14.75
C LYS A 84 39.45 0.60 -13.83
N THR A 85 39.14 0.88 -12.57
CA THR A 85 40.10 1.27 -11.54
C THR A 85 40.06 0.28 -10.40
N VAL A 86 41.24 -0.20 -9.94
CA VAL A 86 41.35 -1.16 -8.87
C VAL A 86 42.00 -0.49 -7.65
N TYR A 87 41.35 -0.56 -6.51
CA TYR A 87 41.81 -0.08 -5.21
C TYR A 87 42.12 -1.28 -4.32
N THR A 88 43.32 -1.32 -3.73
CA THR A 88 43.73 -2.41 -2.84
C THR A 88 43.63 -1.94 -1.38
N TYR A 89 42.90 -2.70 -0.59
CA TYR A 89 42.78 -2.48 0.85
C TYR A 89 43.71 -3.42 1.60
N TYR A 90 44.39 -2.89 2.59
CA TYR A 90 45.38 -3.60 3.40
C TYR A 90 44.95 -3.71 4.85
N ASN A 91 45.24 -4.84 5.47
CA ASN A 91 45.14 -5.02 6.91
C ASN A 91 46.19 -4.18 7.66
N ALA A 92 46.09 -4.05 8.97
CA ALA A 92 47.04 -3.33 9.83
C ALA A 92 48.50 -3.86 9.72
N ASP A 93 48.66 -5.14 9.43
CA ASP A 93 49.95 -5.82 9.23
C ASP A 93 50.56 -5.63 7.81
N GLY A 94 49.84 -4.93 6.93
CA GLY A 94 50.27 -4.71 5.55
C GLY A 94 49.89 -5.82 4.56
N SER A 95 49.28 -6.89 5.02
CA SER A 95 48.72 -7.93 4.12
C SER A 95 47.50 -7.41 3.38
N ILE A 96 47.22 -7.96 2.15
CA ILE A 96 46.04 -7.56 1.36
C ILE A 96 44.77 -8.07 2.05
N ALA A 97 43.86 -7.16 2.39
CA ALA A 97 42.56 -7.51 2.92
C ALA A 97 41.57 -7.91 1.81
N TYR A 98 41.46 -7.06 0.80
CA TYR A 98 40.66 -7.27 -0.41
C TYR A 98 40.99 -6.20 -1.46
N THR A 99 40.51 -6.41 -2.69
CA THR A 99 40.54 -5.40 -3.75
C THR A 99 39.11 -4.95 -4.07
N LYS A 100 38.94 -3.64 -4.32
CA LYS A 100 37.70 -3.03 -4.80
C LYS A 100 37.94 -2.54 -6.23
N THR A 101 37.16 -3.04 -7.17
CA THR A 101 37.22 -2.62 -8.57
C THR A 101 36.02 -1.70 -8.87
N ARG A 102 36.30 -0.50 -9.34
CA ARG A 102 35.33 0.46 -9.85
C ARG A 102 35.25 0.33 -11.36
N PHE A 103 34.04 0.24 -11.89
CA PHE A 103 33.74 0.24 -13.31
C PHE A 103 32.91 1.49 -13.64
N ASP A 104 33.44 2.39 -14.46
CA ASP A 104 32.71 3.53 -14.99
C ASP A 104 32.11 3.14 -16.34
N LYS A 105 30.78 3.33 -16.49
CA LYS A 105 30.00 2.90 -17.66
C LYS A 105 29.71 4.10 -18.59
N ALA A 106 29.46 3.81 -19.87
CA ALA A 106 29.15 4.80 -20.88
C ALA A 106 27.86 5.60 -20.61
N ASP A 107 26.95 5.09 -19.79
CA ASP A 107 25.73 5.76 -19.34
C ASP A 107 25.93 6.66 -18.11
N GLY A 108 27.19 6.86 -17.69
CA GLY A 108 27.57 7.65 -16.53
C GLY A 108 27.36 6.96 -15.17
N LYS A 109 26.88 5.73 -15.16
CA LYS A 109 26.71 4.96 -13.92
C LYS A 109 28.00 4.28 -13.51
N LYS A 110 28.16 4.13 -12.19
CA LYS A 110 29.30 3.46 -11.57
C LYS A 110 28.83 2.14 -10.97
N SER A 111 29.68 1.08 -11.09
CA SER A 111 29.45 -0.18 -10.36
C SER A 111 30.74 -0.65 -9.70
N PHE A 112 30.63 -1.41 -8.61
CA PHE A 112 31.77 -1.85 -7.81
C PHE A 112 31.74 -3.37 -7.64
N SER A 113 32.92 -3.97 -7.56
CA SER A 113 33.10 -5.39 -7.28
C SER A 113 34.24 -5.56 -6.26
N PHE A 114 34.02 -6.40 -5.27
CA PHE A 114 35.02 -6.75 -4.25
C PHE A 114 35.56 -8.16 -4.52
N VAL A 115 36.88 -8.36 -4.34
CA VAL A 115 37.53 -9.66 -4.51
C VAL A 115 38.49 -9.87 -3.34
N ARG A 116 38.40 -11.03 -2.71
CA ARG A 116 39.30 -11.45 -1.61
C ARG A 116 40.64 -11.93 -2.16
N PRO A 117 41.72 -12.03 -1.33
CA PRO A 117 43.02 -12.52 -1.78
C PRO A 117 42.99 -13.94 -2.37
N ASN A 118 42.03 -14.76 -1.98
CA ASN A 118 41.82 -16.10 -2.51
C ASN A 118 41.06 -16.13 -3.87
N GLY A 119 40.77 -14.98 -4.45
CA GLY A 119 40.09 -14.85 -5.73
C GLY A 119 38.54 -14.90 -5.65
N GLU A 120 37.96 -15.12 -4.48
CA GLU A 120 36.51 -15.16 -4.31
C GLU A 120 35.88 -13.78 -4.30
N LYS A 121 34.72 -13.64 -4.96
CA LYS A 121 33.97 -12.40 -5.05
C LYS A 121 33.22 -12.08 -3.74
N GLY A 122 33.16 -10.77 -3.38
CA GLY A 122 32.52 -10.28 -2.18
C GLY A 122 33.45 -10.28 -0.96
N LEU A 123 33.05 -9.64 0.14
CA LEU A 123 33.81 -9.60 1.38
C LEU A 123 33.64 -10.86 2.24
N GLY A 124 32.56 -11.64 2.04
CA GLY A 124 32.22 -12.79 2.90
C GLY A 124 32.00 -12.34 4.35
N ASP A 125 32.50 -13.12 5.31
CA ASP A 125 32.43 -12.81 6.73
C ASP A 125 33.54 -11.85 7.22
N LYS A 126 34.36 -11.33 6.30
CA LYS A 126 35.44 -10.39 6.64
C LYS A 126 34.88 -8.98 6.84
N LYS A 127 35.26 -8.35 7.93
CA LYS A 127 34.96 -6.95 8.18
C LYS A 127 35.74 -6.05 7.22
N PRO A 128 35.17 -4.98 6.68
CA PRO A 128 35.89 -4.03 5.88
C PRO A 128 36.90 -3.28 6.74
N VAL A 129 37.97 -2.77 6.12
CA VAL A 129 39.01 -1.95 6.75
C VAL A 129 39.06 -0.57 6.09
N PRO A 130 39.52 0.48 6.77
CA PRO A 130 39.79 1.78 6.14
C PRO A 130 40.81 1.67 5.02
N TYR A 131 40.68 2.48 3.99
CA TYR A 131 41.63 2.56 2.88
C TYR A 131 42.98 3.08 3.37
N ASN A 132 44.10 2.53 2.84
CA ASN A 132 45.46 2.92 3.20
C ASN A 132 45.78 2.74 4.70
N LEU A 133 45.18 1.74 5.37
CA LEU A 133 45.26 1.53 6.82
C LEU A 133 46.68 1.48 7.40
N PRO A 134 47.69 0.79 6.78
CA PRO A 134 49.02 0.78 7.33
C PRO A 134 49.69 2.15 7.50
N GLU A 135 49.46 3.05 6.52
CA GLU A 135 49.99 4.42 6.60
C GLU A 135 49.16 5.29 7.56
N VAL A 136 47.83 5.07 7.63
CA VAL A 136 46.98 5.71 8.65
C VAL A 136 47.47 5.41 10.06
N ILE A 137 47.84 4.16 10.34
CA ILE A 137 48.36 3.76 11.67
C ILE A 137 49.67 4.48 12.03
N ARG A 138 50.55 4.68 11.05
CA ARG A 138 51.87 5.31 11.27
C ARG A 138 51.80 6.83 11.34
N ALA A 139 50.82 7.46 10.72
CA ALA A 139 50.72 8.89 10.61
C ALA A 139 50.23 9.55 11.90
N GLN A 140 50.72 10.78 12.17
CA GLN A 140 50.21 11.65 13.22
C GLN A 140 49.09 12.57 12.73
N LYS A 141 49.02 12.81 11.41
CA LYS A 141 47.97 13.62 10.76
C LYS A 141 47.38 12.86 9.58
N VAL A 142 46.08 12.75 9.53
CA VAL A 142 45.33 11.97 8.53
C VAL A 142 44.20 12.79 7.95
N TYR A 143 44.05 12.74 6.62
CA TYR A 143 42.95 13.37 5.90
C TYR A 143 41.88 12.32 5.61
N PHE A 144 40.63 12.57 6.01
CA PHE A 144 39.50 11.70 5.76
C PHE A 144 38.66 12.27 4.62
N VAL A 145 38.42 11.49 3.56
CA VAL A 145 37.67 11.90 2.36
C VAL A 145 36.57 10.90 2.03
N GLU A 146 35.66 11.24 1.11
CA GLU A 146 34.48 10.38 0.82
C GLU A 146 34.84 9.13 0.00
N GLY A 147 35.81 9.21 -0.92
CA GLY A 147 36.11 8.11 -1.83
C GLY A 147 37.59 7.89 -2.11
N GLU A 148 37.93 6.68 -2.62
CA GLU A 148 39.32 6.27 -2.87
C GLU A 148 40.05 7.17 -3.86
N LYS A 149 39.35 7.68 -4.91
CA LYS A 149 39.91 8.60 -5.89
C LYS A 149 40.40 9.88 -5.21
N CYS A 150 39.63 10.38 -4.26
CA CYS A 150 39.98 11.58 -3.47
C CYS A 150 41.13 11.26 -2.51
N ALA A 151 41.13 10.09 -1.88
CA ALA A 151 42.21 9.65 -1.02
C ALA A 151 43.55 9.57 -1.80
N ASP A 152 43.54 8.94 -2.98
CA ASP A 152 44.71 8.83 -3.84
C ASP A 152 45.24 10.20 -4.27
N ALA A 153 44.36 11.16 -4.56
CA ALA A 153 44.78 12.52 -4.92
C ALA A 153 45.52 13.23 -3.76
N VAL A 154 45.01 13.11 -2.55
CA VAL A 154 45.63 13.64 -1.33
C VAL A 154 46.95 12.93 -1.03
N ILE A 155 47.03 11.61 -1.24
CA ILE A 155 48.27 10.84 -1.11
C ILE A 155 49.31 11.28 -2.13
N GLN A 156 48.92 11.49 -3.38
CA GLN A 156 49.83 11.99 -4.42
C GLN A 156 50.33 13.41 -4.13
N ALA A 157 49.52 14.20 -3.42
CA ALA A 157 49.94 15.52 -2.92
C ALA A 157 50.79 15.48 -1.63
N GLY A 158 51.31 14.30 -1.25
CA GLY A 158 52.28 14.10 -0.15
C GLY A 158 51.68 14.07 1.25
N ARG A 159 50.38 13.78 1.37
CA ARG A 159 49.70 13.63 2.68
C ARG A 159 49.16 12.21 2.86
N VAL A 160 48.85 11.82 4.11
CA VAL A 160 48.23 10.53 4.41
C VAL A 160 46.71 10.72 4.39
N ALA A 161 46.01 9.95 3.55
CA ALA A 161 44.56 10.00 3.46
C ALA A 161 43.91 8.63 3.52
N THR A 162 42.66 8.64 3.93
CA THR A 162 41.81 7.44 4.05
C THR A 162 40.36 7.71 3.68
N THR A 163 39.62 6.64 3.44
CA THR A 163 38.18 6.60 3.27
C THR A 163 37.63 5.24 3.69
N LEU A 164 36.31 5.11 3.85
CA LEU A 164 35.67 3.81 4.05
C LEU A 164 35.25 3.18 2.72
N ASN A 165 35.06 1.87 2.70
CA ASN A 165 34.87 1.06 1.49
C ASN A 165 33.62 1.38 0.63
N CYS A 166 32.60 2.02 1.22
CA CYS A 166 31.37 2.44 0.53
C CYS A 166 31.13 3.96 0.61
N GLY A 167 32.15 4.76 0.95
CA GLY A 167 32.01 6.22 1.11
C GLY A 167 30.89 6.58 2.07
N ALA A 168 29.99 7.50 1.69
CA ALA A 168 28.86 7.93 2.52
C ALA A 168 27.89 6.82 2.96
N GLY A 169 27.85 5.69 2.22
CA GLY A 169 27.06 4.50 2.58
C GLY A 169 27.73 3.54 3.57
N SER A 170 28.94 3.84 4.06
CA SER A 170 29.63 2.96 5.00
C SER A 170 29.10 3.06 6.42
N GLU A 171 29.04 1.92 7.10
CA GLU A 171 28.88 1.88 8.56
C GLU A 171 30.20 2.14 9.25
N TRP A 172 30.16 2.87 10.37
CA TRP A 172 31.32 3.03 11.24
C TRP A 172 31.41 1.82 12.18
N LEU A 173 32.52 1.11 12.14
CA LEU A 173 32.77 0.02 13.09
C LEU A 173 33.54 0.56 14.30
N SER A 174 33.17 0.13 15.51
CA SER A 174 33.80 0.58 16.75
C SER A 174 35.32 0.38 16.77
N GLU A 175 35.81 -0.65 16.07
CA GLU A 175 37.23 -0.98 15.94
C GLU A 175 38.02 0.09 15.15
N TYR A 176 37.35 0.91 14.34
CA TYR A 176 38.03 1.95 13.57
C TYR A 176 38.53 3.08 14.45
N GLN A 177 37.84 3.36 15.56
CA GLN A 177 38.24 4.41 16.50
C GLN A 177 39.67 4.26 16.98
N ASP A 178 40.13 3.03 17.23
CA ASP A 178 41.47 2.72 17.73
C ASP A 178 42.58 3.16 16.75
N TYR A 179 42.30 3.20 15.47
CA TYR A 179 43.26 3.62 14.45
C TYR A 179 43.48 5.15 14.41
N PHE A 180 42.58 5.93 15.03
CA PHE A 180 42.61 7.38 15.02
C PHE A 180 42.88 8.02 16.40
N ILE A 181 43.12 7.21 17.44
CA ILE A 181 43.49 7.71 18.78
C ILE A 181 44.77 8.53 18.66
N ASP A 182 44.80 9.69 19.33
CA ASP A 182 45.95 10.62 19.42
C ASP A 182 46.43 11.15 18.06
N LYS A 183 45.58 11.15 17.04
CA LYS A 183 45.91 11.70 15.72
C LYS A 183 45.16 12.99 15.44
N GLU A 184 45.80 13.88 14.67
CA GLU A 184 45.09 15.00 14.06
C GLU A 184 44.35 14.47 12.81
N VAL A 185 43.01 14.46 12.85
CA VAL A 185 42.17 14.04 11.70
C VAL A 185 41.48 15.25 11.10
N ILE A 186 41.72 15.47 9.81
CA ILE A 186 41.07 16.53 9.01
C ILE A 186 40.13 15.87 8.02
N ILE A 187 38.85 16.20 8.08
CA ILE A 187 37.81 15.66 7.22
C ILE A 187 37.52 16.67 6.10
N LEU A 188 37.62 16.22 4.85
CA LEU A 188 37.35 17.03 3.67
C LEU A 188 36.08 16.53 2.98
N PRO A 189 34.92 17.15 3.25
CA PRO A 189 33.65 16.73 2.65
C PRO A 189 33.61 17.12 1.16
N ASP A 190 32.91 16.32 0.36
CA ASP A 190 32.45 16.73 -0.95
C ASP A 190 31.47 17.91 -0.79
N ASN A 191 31.43 18.82 -1.78
CA ASN A 191 30.60 20.01 -1.73
C ASN A 191 29.11 19.68 -2.04
N ASP A 192 28.53 18.77 -1.24
CA ASP A 192 27.11 18.43 -1.27
C ASP A 192 26.58 17.97 0.11
N ASN A 193 25.24 17.82 0.23
CA ASN A 193 24.63 17.43 1.49
C ASN A 193 25.01 16.02 1.98
N PRO A 194 25.10 14.99 1.11
CA PRO A 194 25.61 13.68 1.49
C PRO A 194 27.02 13.71 2.03
N GLY A 195 27.95 14.40 1.35
CA GLY A 195 29.34 14.57 1.77
C GLY A 195 29.46 15.26 3.13
N MET A 196 28.69 16.31 3.38
CA MET A 196 28.66 16.98 4.68
C MET A 196 28.07 16.08 5.80
N LYS A 197 27.02 15.32 5.52
CA LYS A 197 26.48 14.34 6.50
C LYS A 197 27.49 13.25 6.82
N TYR A 198 28.19 12.78 5.80
CA TYR A 198 29.26 11.80 5.99
C TYR A 198 30.39 12.35 6.84
N ALA A 199 30.84 13.56 6.58
CA ALA A 199 31.87 14.22 7.37
C ALA A 199 31.47 14.39 8.85
N LYS A 200 30.24 14.81 9.14
CA LYS A 200 29.71 14.89 10.51
C LYS A 200 29.69 13.52 11.20
N LYS A 201 29.19 12.49 10.49
CA LYS A 201 29.18 11.11 11.02
C LYS A 201 30.58 10.60 11.38
N ILE A 202 31.59 10.91 10.55
CA ILE A 202 32.98 10.55 10.85
C ILE A 202 33.50 11.34 12.06
N ALA A 203 33.22 12.64 12.13
CA ALA A 203 33.65 13.51 13.21
C ALA A 203 33.02 13.13 14.58
N GLU A 204 31.78 12.65 14.59
CA GLU A 204 31.10 12.13 15.79
C GLU A 204 31.82 10.91 16.39
N ASN A 205 32.52 10.13 15.57
CA ASN A 205 33.19 8.90 15.98
C ASN A 205 34.70 9.04 16.22
N ILE A 206 35.32 10.16 15.81
CA ILE A 206 36.76 10.41 16.01
C ILE A 206 36.91 11.64 16.89
N PRO A 207 37.37 11.49 18.16
CA PRO A 207 37.59 12.63 19.04
C PRO A 207 38.54 13.67 18.43
N ASN A 208 38.16 14.94 18.50
CA ASN A 208 38.94 16.09 17.99
C ASN A 208 39.15 16.12 16.47
N ALA A 209 38.38 15.36 15.67
CA ALA A 209 38.41 15.49 14.23
C ALA A 209 37.87 16.88 13.79
N LYS A 210 38.54 17.47 12.80
CA LYS A 210 38.24 18.81 12.30
C LYS A 210 37.65 18.69 10.88
N ILE A 211 36.53 19.37 10.60
CA ILE A 211 35.97 19.43 9.27
C ILE A 211 36.48 20.72 8.59
N VAL A 212 37.01 20.57 7.40
CA VAL A 212 37.49 21.70 6.55
C VAL A 212 36.71 21.71 5.25
N CYS A 213 35.95 22.78 5.01
CA CYS A 213 35.25 22.98 3.75
C CYS A 213 36.19 23.70 2.76
N LEU A 214 36.39 23.09 1.59
CA LEU A 214 37.25 23.63 0.55
C LEU A 214 36.53 24.78 -0.20
N PRO A 215 37.08 25.99 -0.22
CA PRO A 215 36.46 27.15 -0.88
C PRO A 215 36.49 27.02 -2.39
N GLY A 216 35.47 27.55 -3.09
CA GLY A 216 35.47 27.61 -4.55
C GLY A 216 35.09 26.30 -5.27
N LEU A 217 34.82 25.19 -4.55
CA LEU A 217 34.37 23.96 -5.17
C LEU A 217 32.98 24.14 -5.84
N PRO A 218 32.80 23.60 -7.05
CA PRO A 218 31.47 23.55 -7.67
C PRO A 218 30.54 22.60 -6.88
N PRO A 219 29.21 22.69 -7.06
CA PRO A 219 28.29 21.72 -6.47
C PRO A 219 28.69 20.29 -6.85
N LYS A 220 28.78 19.39 -5.85
CA LYS A 220 29.30 18.02 -5.96
C LYS A 220 30.80 17.91 -6.33
N GLY A 221 31.53 18.98 -6.25
CA GLY A 221 32.98 18.96 -6.38
C GLY A 221 33.65 18.36 -5.16
N ASP A 222 34.77 17.69 -5.34
CA ASP A 222 35.54 16.97 -4.32
C ASP A 222 36.97 17.51 -4.20
N VAL A 223 37.75 17.01 -3.28
CA VAL A 223 39.16 17.42 -3.09
C VAL A 223 40.05 17.13 -4.32
N TYR A 224 39.72 16.09 -5.11
CA TYR A 224 40.41 15.84 -6.38
C TYR A 224 40.20 16.98 -7.36
N ASP A 225 38.97 17.49 -7.50
CA ASP A 225 38.66 18.61 -8.38
C ASP A 225 39.36 19.89 -7.90
N TRP A 226 39.44 20.09 -6.59
CA TRP A 226 40.10 21.23 -5.97
C TRP A 226 41.60 21.23 -6.22
N LEU A 227 42.28 20.08 -6.00
CA LEU A 227 43.70 19.92 -6.31
C LEU A 227 43.99 20.07 -7.83
N LYS A 228 43.10 19.55 -8.68
CA LYS A 228 43.21 19.69 -10.14
C LYS A 228 43.05 21.13 -10.60
N ALA A 229 42.35 21.99 -9.88
CA ALA A 229 42.24 23.42 -10.14
C ALA A 229 43.51 24.19 -9.78
N GLY A 230 44.56 23.53 -9.28
CA GLY A 230 45.86 24.12 -9.01
C GLY A 230 46.11 24.53 -7.55
N HIS A 231 45.22 24.16 -6.64
CA HIS A 231 45.40 24.35 -5.19
C HIS A 231 46.32 23.31 -4.58
N SER A 232 46.85 23.59 -3.38
CA SER A 232 47.77 22.70 -2.68
C SER A 232 47.26 22.25 -1.31
N MET A 233 47.80 21.15 -0.79
CA MET A 233 47.45 20.69 0.54
C MET A 233 47.98 21.60 1.67
N GLU A 234 48.96 22.45 1.41
CA GLU A 234 49.39 23.51 2.33
C GLU A 234 48.29 24.57 2.52
N GLU A 235 47.52 24.86 1.47
CA GLU A 235 46.36 25.76 1.60
C GLU A 235 45.30 25.17 2.49
N VAL A 236 45.02 23.86 2.38
CA VAL A 236 44.06 23.13 3.27
C VAL A 236 44.46 23.27 4.74
N ASP A 237 45.73 23.15 5.05
CA ASP A 237 46.24 23.23 6.42
C ASP A 237 46.02 24.61 7.07
N ASN A 238 45.80 25.64 6.26
CA ASN A 238 45.57 27.03 6.67
C ASN A 238 44.08 27.44 6.63
N LEU A 239 43.18 26.56 6.19
CA LEU A 239 41.73 26.86 6.16
C LEU A 239 41.10 26.78 7.56
N PRO A 240 40.08 27.59 7.82
CA PRO A 240 39.33 27.52 9.08
C PRO A 240 38.58 26.20 9.23
N TYR A 241 38.57 25.67 10.44
CA TYR A 241 37.78 24.48 10.80
C TYR A 241 36.33 24.84 11.02
N LEU A 242 35.41 23.93 10.66
CA LEU A 242 34.01 24.02 11.03
C LEU A 242 33.88 23.63 12.51
N ASP A 243 33.47 24.53 13.37
CA ASP A 243 33.23 24.23 14.77
C ASP A 243 31.92 23.45 14.94
N ILE A 244 32.01 22.19 15.38
CA ILE A 244 30.87 21.30 15.55
C ILE A 244 30.21 21.53 16.92
N SER A 245 30.87 22.23 17.85
CA SER A 245 30.46 22.41 19.23
C SER A 245 29.39 23.51 19.43
N GLU A 246 29.07 24.33 18.44
CA GLU A 246 28.14 25.47 18.59
C GLU A 246 26.69 25.23 18.14
N GLN A 247 26.21 23.98 18.00
CA GLN A 247 24.80 23.76 17.64
C GLN A 247 23.95 22.95 18.65
N ASP A 248 24.45 22.72 19.87
CA ASP A 248 23.66 22.17 20.95
C ASP A 248 23.93 22.88 22.28
N GLU A 249 23.50 24.12 22.41
CA GLU A 249 23.07 24.64 23.72
C GLU A 249 22.30 25.95 23.58
N ARG A 250 21.16 25.97 24.24
CA ARG A 250 20.27 27.10 24.45
C ARG A 250 21.00 28.33 24.95
N THR A 251 20.82 29.46 24.28
CA THR A 251 20.94 30.72 24.96
C THR A 251 19.83 31.66 24.54
N GLU A 252 18.86 31.80 25.45
CA GLU A 252 18.05 33.02 25.52
C GLU A 252 18.99 34.20 25.76
N LEU A 253 19.19 35.01 24.77
CA LEU A 253 19.71 36.36 24.96
C LEU A 253 18.83 37.32 24.18
N LYS A 254 18.02 38.05 24.99
CA LYS A 254 17.43 39.31 24.61
C LYS A 254 18.57 40.25 24.23
N SER A 255 18.68 40.58 22.93
CA SER A 255 19.40 41.75 22.48
C SER A 255 18.58 42.42 21.39
N GLU A 256 18.36 43.72 21.58
CA GLU A 256 17.68 44.63 20.66
C GLU A 256 18.23 44.55 19.25
N PRO A 257 17.41 44.73 18.22
CA PRO A 257 17.82 44.61 16.86
C PRO A 257 18.76 45.78 16.47
N PRO A 258 19.91 45.51 15.83
CA PRO A 258 20.73 46.59 15.28
C PRO A 258 20.03 47.24 14.10
N LYS A 259 20.05 48.53 14.09
CA LYS A 259 19.49 49.42 13.07
C LYS A 259 19.91 49.02 11.68
N ARG A 260 18.93 48.75 10.82
CA ARG A 260 19.05 48.42 9.41
C ARG A 260 19.90 49.47 8.68
N LYS A 261 21.03 49.03 8.07
CA LYS A 261 21.63 49.71 6.92
C LYS A 261 21.04 49.08 5.66
N SER A 262 20.48 49.90 4.82
CA SER A 262 19.85 49.57 3.55
C SER A 262 20.81 48.89 2.57
N GLY A 263 20.32 47.81 1.91
CA GLY A 263 20.92 47.26 0.69
C GLY A 263 21.55 45.88 0.82
N LYS A 264 20.80 44.84 1.24
CA LYS A 264 21.17 43.42 0.99
C LYS A 264 20.11 42.79 0.09
N ASN A 265 20.52 42.26 -1.06
CA ASN A 265 19.69 41.39 -1.86
C ASN A 265 19.15 40.24 -0.97
N LYS A 266 17.82 40.19 -0.80
CA LYS A 266 17.17 39.06 -0.05
C LYS A 266 17.51 37.78 -0.76
N THR A 267 17.79 36.71 0.01
CA THR A 267 17.97 35.36 -0.58
C THR A 267 16.67 34.88 -1.19
N GLN A 268 16.75 33.93 -2.15
CA GLN A 268 15.54 33.38 -2.79
C GLN A 268 14.65 32.67 -1.79
N GLU A 269 15.22 31.99 -0.78
CA GLU A 269 14.49 31.32 0.29
C GLU A 269 13.66 32.29 1.11
N ASN A 270 14.28 33.39 1.58
CA ASN A 270 13.57 34.42 2.36
C ASN A 270 12.50 35.10 1.52
N THR A 271 12.73 35.34 0.26
CA THR A 271 11.75 35.93 -0.67
C THR A 271 10.56 34.95 -0.85
N LEU A 272 10.82 33.64 -1.02
CA LEU A 272 9.76 32.64 -1.14
C LEU A 272 8.95 32.54 0.15
N LEU A 273 9.58 32.52 1.32
CA LEU A 273 8.89 32.50 2.62
C LEU A 273 7.99 33.71 2.81
N GLU A 274 8.47 34.91 2.44
CA GLU A 274 7.63 36.13 2.49
C GLU A 274 6.44 36.03 1.53
N ILE A 275 6.64 35.56 0.30
CA ILE A 275 5.57 35.35 -0.68
C ILE A 275 4.51 34.37 -0.15
N LEU A 276 4.94 33.24 0.42
CA LEU A 276 4.02 32.26 1.02
C LEU A 276 3.26 32.86 2.21
N GLN A 277 3.92 33.65 3.04
CA GLN A 277 3.31 34.33 4.16
C GLN A 277 2.28 35.39 3.71
N GLU A 278 2.60 36.18 2.67
CA GLU A 278 1.67 37.12 2.03
C GLU A 278 0.44 36.43 1.44
N GLN A 279 0.59 35.17 0.96
CA GLN A 279 -0.52 34.32 0.51
C GLN A 279 -1.34 33.72 1.66
N GLY A 280 -1.10 34.13 2.92
CA GLY A 280 -1.80 33.63 4.08
C GLY A 280 -1.50 32.17 4.41
N ALA A 281 -0.25 31.75 4.19
CA ALA A 281 0.20 30.38 4.49
C ALA A 281 -0.12 29.99 5.94
N THR A 282 -0.86 28.90 6.11
CA THR A 282 -1.16 28.28 7.40
C THR A 282 -0.57 26.87 7.43
N LEU A 283 0.28 26.62 8.42
CA LEU A 283 0.93 25.31 8.60
C LEU A 283 0.10 24.48 9.60
N PHE A 284 -0.06 23.19 9.31
CA PHE A 284 -0.76 22.27 10.18
C PHE A 284 -0.29 20.83 9.97
N ILE A 285 -0.60 19.98 10.93
CA ILE A 285 -0.34 18.54 10.87
C ILE A 285 -1.66 17.84 10.57
N ASN A 286 -1.67 16.97 9.57
CA ASN A 286 -2.83 16.10 9.35
C ASN A 286 -2.96 15.12 10.54
N SER A 287 -4.11 15.16 11.22
CA SER A 287 -4.35 14.37 12.44
C SER A 287 -4.39 12.84 12.20
N GLU A 288 -4.59 12.39 10.97
CA GLU A 288 -4.70 10.97 10.64
C GLU A 288 -3.34 10.30 10.40
N ASN A 289 -2.39 11.00 9.77
CA ASN A 289 -1.09 10.41 9.40
C ASN A 289 0.11 11.15 9.98
N ASN A 290 -0.11 12.21 10.78
CA ASN A 290 0.92 13.09 11.36
C ASN A 290 1.85 13.75 10.32
N GLU A 291 1.42 13.85 9.07
CA GLU A 291 2.19 14.50 8.01
C GLU A 291 1.98 16.02 8.01
N PRO A 292 3.02 16.82 7.71
CA PRO A 292 2.95 18.28 7.67
C PRO A 292 2.36 18.77 6.34
N TYR A 293 1.41 19.68 6.45
CA TYR A 293 0.70 20.31 5.34
C TYR A 293 0.76 21.85 5.44
N ILE A 294 0.56 22.47 4.29
CA ILE A 294 0.40 23.91 4.13
C ILE A 294 -0.94 24.21 3.46
N ALA A 295 -1.72 25.11 4.03
CA ALA A 295 -2.89 25.69 3.39
C ALA A 295 -2.54 27.10 2.92
N LEU A 296 -2.81 27.39 1.67
CA LEU A 296 -2.52 28.68 1.02
C LEU A 296 -3.81 29.28 0.47
N ARG A 297 -4.01 30.57 0.69
CA ARG A 297 -5.16 31.26 0.13
C ARG A 297 -4.93 31.58 -1.34
N GLN A 298 -5.64 30.89 -2.21
CA GLN A 298 -5.66 31.13 -3.65
C GLN A 298 -7.01 31.77 -4.01
N ASN A 299 -7.00 33.05 -4.39
CA ASN A 299 -8.20 33.87 -4.53
C ASN A 299 -9.00 33.92 -3.21
N LYS A 300 -10.19 33.34 -3.16
CA LYS A 300 -11.05 33.29 -1.95
C LYS A 300 -10.97 31.94 -1.19
N HIS A 301 -10.18 30.98 -1.68
CA HIS A 301 -10.21 29.59 -1.20
C HIS A 301 -8.88 29.13 -0.62
N LEU A 302 -8.92 28.10 0.23
CA LEU A 302 -7.74 27.48 0.83
C LEU A 302 -7.33 26.25 0.00
N LYS A 303 -6.21 26.36 -0.70
CA LYS A 303 -5.57 25.22 -1.35
C LYS A 303 -4.65 24.53 -0.36
N VAL A 304 -4.86 23.24 -0.14
CA VAL A 304 -4.08 22.40 0.77
C VAL A 304 -3.06 21.59 -0.03
N MET A 305 -1.82 21.57 0.45
CA MET A 305 -0.75 20.76 -0.17
C MET A 305 0.13 20.15 0.92
N LYS A 306 0.58 18.91 0.69
CA LYS A 306 1.58 18.28 1.54
C LYS A 306 2.93 18.98 1.31
N ILE A 307 3.59 19.40 2.38
CA ILE A 307 4.94 19.97 2.33
C ILE A 307 5.90 18.88 1.79
N GLU A 308 6.87 19.26 0.95
CA GLU A 308 7.78 18.36 0.20
C GLU A 308 7.13 17.55 -0.93
N SER A 309 5.86 17.78 -1.26
CA SER A 309 5.24 17.16 -2.44
C SER A 309 5.71 17.80 -3.75
N GLY A 310 5.58 17.05 -4.85
CA GLY A 310 5.80 17.60 -6.19
C GLY A 310 4.86 18.78 -6.50
N GLU A 311 3.62 18.74 -5.98
CA GLU A 311 2.65 19.82 -6.12
C GLU A 311 3.11 21.10 -5.42
N PHE A 312 3.56 20.99 -4.16
CA PHE A 312 4.12 22.14 -3.44
C PHE A 312 5.33 22.75 -4.18
N ASN A 313 6.25 21.92 -4.64
CA ASN A 313 7.43 22.39 -5.37
C ASN A 313 7.06 23.12 -6.67
N THR A 314 6.08 22.60 -7.40
CA THR A 314 5.54 23.22 -8.61
C THR A 314 4.86 24.55 -8.31
N TYR A 315 4.01 24.59 -7.30
CA TYR A 315 3.32 25.80 -6.86
C TYR A 315 4.30 26.87 -6.37
N ALA A 316 5.26 26.51 -5.53
CA ALA A 316 6.29 27.43 -5.03
C ALA A 316 7.10 28.05 -6.16
N THR A 317 7.47 27.26 -7.17
CA THR A 317 8.17 27.74 -8.35
C THR A 317 7.32 28.72 -9.16
N TYR A 318 6.05 28.39 -9.38
CA TYR A 318 5.09 29.22 -10.09
C TYR A 318 4.87 30.57 -9.39
N ILE A 319 4.48 30.56 -8.10
CA ILE A 319 4.17 31.78 -7.37
C ILE A 319 5.38 32.70 -7.18
N TYR A 320 6.59 32.09 -7.03
CA TYR A 320 7.83 32.84 -6.97
C TYR A 320 8.10 33.58 -8.29
N ARG A 321 7.89 32.90 -9.44
CA ARG A 321 8.04 33.50 -10.75
C ARG A 321 7.09 34.66 -10.97
N GLU A 322 5.82 34.49 -10.58
CA GLU A 322 4.78 35.52 -10.69
C GLU A 322 5.07 36.76 -9.82
N LYS A 323 5.57 36.57 -8.60
CA LYS A 323 5.77 37.64 -7.63
C LYS A 323 7.15 38.30 -7.70
N ALA A 324 8.21 37.48 -7.85
CA ALA A 324 9.60 37.95 -7.85
C ALA A 324 10.13 38.25 -9.25
N GLN A 325 9.38 37.95 -10.34
CA GLN A 325 9.77 38.16 -11.75
C GLN A 325 11.13 37.53 -12.12
N SER A 326 11.52 36.48 -11.38
CA SER A 326 12.82 35.80 -11.55
C SER A 326 12.71 34.29 -11.37
N GLY A 327 13.73 33.52 -11.79
CA GLY A 327 13.73 32.06 -11.64
C GLY A 327 14.04 31.64 -10.20
N LEU A 328 13.34 30.64 -9.69
CA LEU A 328 13.61 29.98 -8.39
C LEU A 328 14.44 28.71 -8.64
N LYS A 329 15.55 28.56 -7.92
CA LYS A 329 16.36 27.34 -7.97
C LYS A 329 15.65 26.22 -7.22
N SER A 330 15.66 25.01 -7.79
CA SER A 330 15.03 23.82 -7.18
C SER A 330 15.58 23.51 -5.77
N GLU A 331 16.85 23.79 -5.53
CA GLU A 331 17.48 23.61 -4.21
C GLU A 331 16.85 24.52 -3.15
N ASN A 332 16.63 25.79 -3.48
CA ASN A 332 16.02 26.76 -2.56
C ASN A 332 14.57 26.38 -2.25
N THR A 333 13.83 25.82 -3.22
CA THR A 333 12.48 25.29 -2.97
C THR A 333 12.51 24.13 -1.94
N LYS A 334 13.46 23.20 -2.08
CA LYS A 334 13.64 22.08 -1.15
C LYS A 334 14.04 22.55 0.25
N GLN A 335 14.92 23.53 0.36
CA GLN A 335 15.31 24.10 1.66
C GLN A 335 14.13 24.77 2.34
N VAL A 336 13.33 25.55 1.61
CA VAL A 336 12.10 26.15 2.16
C VAL A 336 11.09 25.07 2.58
N ALA A 337 10.91 24.02 1.78
CA ALA A 337 10.03 22.91 2.14
C ALA A 337 10.50 22.22 3.45
N LEU A 338 11.79 21.94 3.58
CA LEU A 338 12.38 21.34 4.78
C LEU A 338 12.23 22.24 6.01
N TYR A 339 12.47 23.54 5.85
CA TYR A 339 12.25 24.54 6.92
C TYR A 339 10.79 24.58 7.36
N LEU A 340 9.84 24.65 6.41
CA LEU A 340 8.40 24.65 6.71
C LEU A 340 7.95 23.35 7.40
N LYS A 341 8.50 22.21 6.98
CA LYS A 341 8.28 20.92 7.62
C LYS A 341 8.76 20.94 9.07
N GLY A 342 9.99 21.36 9.32
CA GLY A 342 10.54 21.49 10.66
C GLY A 342 9.71 22.43 11.53
N LYS A 343 9.37 23.59 11.00
CA LYS A 343 8.49 24.57 11.67
C LYS A 343 7.14 23.95 12.05
N THR A 344 6.52 23.20 11.12
CA THR A 344 5.24 22.54 11.37
C THR A 344 5.34 21.48 12.47
N LEU A 345 6.41 20.69 12.49
CA LEU A 345 6.57 19.58 13.43
C LEU A 345 6.99 20.03 14.83
N PHE A 346 7.79 21.10 14.96
CA PHE A 346 8.40 21.51 16.22
C PHE A 346 7.78 22.75 16.88
N GLU A 347 6.96 23.55 16.16
CA GLU A 347 6.32 24.78 16.72
C GLU A 347 4.86 24.58 17.13
N ASN A 348 4.45 23.40 17.65
CA ASN A 348 3.08 23.14 18.14
C ASN A 348 1.98 23.48 17.14
N SER A 349 2.15 23.12 15.87
CA SER A 349 1.12 23.33 14.85
C SER A 349 -0.18 22.60 15.15
N LYS A 350 -1.31 23.21 14.79
CA LYS A 350 -2.63 22.61 14.96
C LYS A 350 -2.72 21.28 14.23
N LYS A 351 -3.33 20.29 14.87
CA LYS A 351 -3.74 19.04 14.20
C LYS A 351 -5.10 19.26 13.56
N VAL A 352 -5.17 19.03 12.24
CA VAL A 352 -6.39 19.21 11.45
C VAL A 352 -6.64 17.94 10.65
N LYS A 353 -7.89 17.48 10.64
CA LYS A 353 -8.31 16.36 9.81
C LYS A 353 -8.51 16.83 8.37
N LEU A 354 -7.92 16.13 7.42
CA LEU A 354 -8.19 16.29 6.00
C LEU A 354 -9.21 15.24 5.55
N TYR A 355 -10.20 15.69 4.81
CA TYR A 355 -11.24 14.82 4.26
C TYR A 355 -11.03 14.57 2.77
N ASN A 356 -11.57 13.45 2.29
CA ASN A 356 -11.62 13.12 0.88
C ASN A 356 -13.08 13.02 0.44
N ARG A 357 -13.54 13.93 -0.40
CA ARG A 357 -14.90 14.05 -0.96
C ARG A 357 -16.02 14.29 0.06
N VAL A 358 -16.05 13.58 1.19
CA VAL A 358 -17.09 13.67 2.23
C VAL A 358 -16.43 13.97 3.57
N GLY A 359 -16.98 14.93 4.32
CA GLY A 359 -16.41 15.32 5.60
C GLY A 359 -17.44 15.80 6.62
N LYS A 360 -16.98 16.03 7.86
CA LYS A 360 -17.81 16.51 8.96
C LYS A 360 -17.14 17.68 9.67
N ALA A 361 -17.90 18.76 9.85
CA ALA A 361 -17.49 19.89 10.69
C ALA A 361 -18.75 20.56 11.30
N GLU A 362 -18.67 21.02 12.55
CA GLU A 362 -19.72 21.81 13.21
C GLU A 362 -21.14 21.22 13.12
N ASN A 363 -21.37 19.98 13.41
CA ASN A 363 -22.68 19.30 13.29
C ASN A 363 -23.27 19.25 11.85
N ALA A 364 -22.49 19.56 10.84
CA ALA A 364 -22.87 19.46 9.44
C ALA A 364 -22.03 18.40 8.72
N PHE A 365 -22.61 17.75 7.73
CA PHE A 365 -21.89 16.98 6.75
C PHE A 365 -21.57 17.84 5.54
N TRP A 366 -20.45 17.58 4.91
CA TRP A 366 -19.94 18.36 3.80
C TRP A 366 -19.56 17.42 2.66
N TYR A 367 -20.02 17.77 1.46
CA TYR A 367 -19.66 17.07 0.23
C TYR A 367 -18.93 18.03 -0.70
N ASP A 368 -17.69 17.71 -1.07
CA ASP A 368 -16.90 18.53 -1.98
C ASP A 368 -17.33 18.30 -3.43
N LEU A 369 -17.91 19.31 -4.06
CA LEU A 369 -18.26 19.28 -5.48
C LEU A 369 -17.05 19.34 -6.40
N ARG A 370 -15.88 19.68 -5.89
CA ARG A 370 -14.61 19.76 -6.67
C ARG A 370 -14.69 20.78 -7.82
N THR A 371 -15.59 21.76 -7.73
CA THR A 371 -15.70 22.83 -8.72
C THR A 371 -14.48 23.77 -8.67
N GLU A 372 -14.19 24.47 -9.76
CA GLU A 372 -13.10 25.45 -9.83
C GLU A 372 -13.32 26.61 -8.84
N ASP A 373 -14.58 26.99 -8.60
CA ASP A 373 -15.01 28.01 -7.64
C ASP A 373 -15.21 27.46 -6.22
N TRP A 374 -14.74 26.24 -5.92
CA TRP A 374 -14.69 25.63 -4.59
C TRP A 374 -16.04 25.56 -3.88
N LYS A 375 -17.07 25.09 -4.57
CA LYS A 375 -18.38 24.84 -4.00
C LYS A 375 -18.44 23.54 -3.24
N PHE A 376 -19.13 23.56 -2.13
CA PHE A 376 -19.44 22.45 -1.24
C PHE A 376 -20.93 22.37 -1.00
N VAL A 377 -21.44 21.16 -0.78
CA VAL A 377 -22.79 20.98 -0.21
C VAL A 377 -22.63 20.84 1.29
N LYS A 378 -23.21 21.77 2.04
CA LYS A 378 -23.36 21.69 3.49
C LYS A 378 -24.72 21.07 3.81
N ILE A 379 -24.75 20.01 4.61
CA ILE A 379 -25.95 19.24 4.95
C ILE A 379 -26.11 19.26 6.47
N THR A 380 -27.28 19.70 6.91
CA THR A 380 -27.67 19.75 8.33
C THR A 380 -29.03 19.07 8.52
N GLU A 381 -29.49 18.96 9.74
CA GLU A 381 -30.83 18.43 10.04
C GLU A 381 -31.97 19.32 9.51
N GLU A 382 -31.73 20.62 9.27
CA GLU A 382 -32.71 21.54 8.71
C GLU A 382 -32.79 21.54 7.17
N GLY A 383 -31.79 20.98 6.50
CA GLY A 383 -31.69 20.97 5.07
C GLY A 383 -30.26 20.98 4.54
N TRP A 384 -30.10 21.24 3.27
CA TRP A 384 -28.78 21.38 2.66
C TRP A 384 -28.72 22.64 1.78
N GLU A 385 -27.51 23.16 1.61
CA GLU A 385 -27.23 24.33 0.80
C GLU A 385 -25.85 24.24 0.14
N ILE A 386 -25.65 24.99 -0.94
CA ILE A 386 -24.35 25.11 -1.60
C ILE A 386 -23.61 26.27 -0.97
N ARG A 387 -22.37 26.07 -0.56
CA ARG A 387 -21.51 27.05 0.12
C ARG A 387 -20.13 27.13 -0.51
N GLU A 388 -19.52 28.32 -0.40
CA GLU A 388 -18.11 28.60 -0.71
C GLU A 388 -17.43 28.95 0.62
N GLU A 389 -17.03 27.94 1.43
CA GLU A 389 -16.47 28.15 2.76
C GLU A 389 -15.17 27.38 3.00
N ASP A 390 -14.30 27.94 3.87
CA ASP A 390 -12.97 27.39 4.23
C ASP A 390 -12.97 26.68 5.60
N LYS A 391 -14.13 26.35 6.18
CA LYS A 391 -14.22 25.76 7.53
C LYS A 391 -13.79 24.31 7.61
N ILE A 392 -13.79 23.62 6.48
CA ILE A 392 -13.38 22.23 6.36
C ILE A 392 -12.34 22.08 5.26
N LEU A 393 -11.29 21.31 5.51
CA LEU A 393 -10.20 21.10 4.57
C LEU A 393 -10.33 19.76 3.87
N PHE A 394 -10.28 19.80 2.55
CA PHE A 394 -10.27 18.61 1.70
C PHE A 394 -8.92 18.40 1.02
N ASP A 395 -8.47 17.15 0.98
CA ASP A 395 -7.35 16.72 0.14
C ASP A 395 -7.90 16.43 -1.26
N ARG A 396 -7.48 17.21 -2.26
CA ARG A 396 -8.01 17.17 -3.62
C ARG A 396 -7.00 16.55 -4.58
N TYR A 397 -7.28 15.36 -5.06
CA TYR A 397 -6.42 14.60 -5.97
C TYR A 397 -6.69 14.91 -7.44
N ASN A 398 -5.65 14.81 -8.28
CA ASN A 398 -5.72 15.19 -9.71
C ASN A 398 -6.67 14.30 -10.54
N HIS A 399 -6.95 13.08 -10.11
CA HIS A 399 -7.89 12.19 -10.79
C HIS A 399 -9.36 12.53 -10.51
N GLN A 400 -9.65 13.29 -9.45
CA GLN A 400 -11.02 13.66 -9.09
C GLN A 400 -11.59 14.63 -10.11
N LYS A 401 -12.84 14.38 -10.51
CA LYS A 401 -13.63 15.25 -11.38
C LYS A 401 -14.61 16.10 -10.59
N GLU A 402 -15.01 17.17 -11.22
CA GLU A 402 -16.10 18.02 -10.78
C GLU A 402 -17.41 17.23 -10.72
N GLN A 403 -18.22 17.49 -9.70
CA GLN A 403 -19.58 16.97 -9.57
C GLN A 403 -20.57 18.01 -10.00
N CYS A 404 -21.69 17.58 -10.62
CA CYS A 404 -22.77 18.47 -11.00
C CYS A 404 -23.42 19.12 -9.77
N LEU A 405 -24.00 20.31 -9.98
CA LEU A 405 -24.75 20.99 -8.92
C LEU A 405 -26.07 20.23 -8.65
N PRO A 406 -26.32 19.83 -7.39
CA PRO A 406 -27.55 19.12 -7.03
C PRO A 406 -28.78 20.03 -7.14
N ARG A 407 -29.93 19.46 -7.50
CA ARG A 407 -31.20 20.16 -7.61
C ARG A 407 -32.04 19.97 -6.35
N LYS A 408 -32.62 21.06 -5.81
CA LYS A 408 -33.52 20.98 -4.66
C LYS A 408 -34.78 20.17 -5.00
N ASN A 409 -35.32 19.46 -3.99
CA ASN A 409 -36.45 18.54 -4.15
C ASN A 409 -36.23 17.50 -5.23
N GLY A 410 -35.04 16.95 -5.26
CA GLY A 410 -34.65 15.90 -6.19
C GLY A 410 -35.29 14.55 -5.87
N ASP A 411 -35.11 13.60 -6.79
CA ASP A 411 -35.66 12.25 -6.67
C ASP A 411 -34.55 11.20 -6.72
N ILE A 412 -34.21 10.64 -5.57
CA ILE A 412 -33.20 9.58 -5.45
C ILE A 412 -33.61 8.30 -6.16
N GLN A 413 -34.94 8.02 -6.31
CA GLN A 413 -35.44 6.81 -6.95
C GLN A 413 -35.00 6.70 -8.42
N LYS A 414 -34.66 7.82 -9.05
CA LYS A 414 -34.17 7.85 -10.42
C LYS A 414 -32.91 7.01 -10.63
N ILE A 415 -32.07 6.80 -9.59
CA ILE A 415 -30.88 5.93 -9.66
C ILE A 415 -31.23 4.49 -10.06
N LEU A 416 -32.43 4.01 -9.67
CA LEU A 416 -32.89 2.65 -9.95
C LEU A 416 -33.16 2.40 -11.46
N LYS A 417 -33.27 3.46 -12.29
CA LYS A 417 -33.37 3.33 -13.75
C LYS A 417 -32.06 2.84 -14.39
N TYR A 418 -30.94 3.05 -13.70
CA TYR A 418 -29.58 2.84 -14.21
C TYR A 418 -28.88 1.63 -13.59
N ILE A 419 -29.47 1.08 -12.50
CA ILE A 419 -28.94 -0.06 -11.79
C ILE A 419 -30.04 -1.11 -11.71
N ASN A 420 -29.91 -2.17 -12.52
CA ASN A 420 -30.96 -3.18 -12.68
C ASN A 420 -30.99 -4.17 -11.50
N ILE A 421 -31.41 -3.67 -10.33
CA ILE A 421 -31.46 -4.41 -9.08
C ILE A 421 -32.62 -5.42 -9.11
N LYS A 422 -32.33 -6.68 -8.84
CA LYS A 422 -33.33 -7.74 -8.82
C LYS A 422 -34.28 -7.63 -7.62
N ASN A 423 -33.70 -7.47 -6.42
CA ASN A 423 -34.38 -7.39 -5.14
C ASN A 423 -33.70 -6.41 -4.20
N GLN A 424 -34.30 -6.09 -3.07
CA GLN A 424 -33.65 -5.30 -1.97
C GLN A 424 -33.34 -3.85 -2.39
N LYS A 425 -34.30 -3.20 -3.02
CA LYS A 425 -34.15 -1.81 -3.49
C LYS A 425 -33.98 -0.84 -2.33
N THR A 426 -34.69 -1.04 -1.23
CA THR A 426 -34.61 -0.20 -0.02
C THR A 426 -33.25 -0.30 0.62
N LEU A 427 -32.70 -1.52 0.78
CA LEU A 427 -31.35 -1.75 1.26
C LEU A 427 -30.30 -1.04 0.38
N PHE A 428 -30.44 -1.14 -0.93
CA PHE A 428 -29.53 -0.44 -1.87
C PHE A 428 -29.60 1.07 -1.73
N LEU A 429 -30.78 1.66 -1.67
CA LEU A 429 -30.95 3.13 -1.52
C LEU A 429 -30.37 3.60 -0.19
N CYS A 430 -30.59 2.87 0.91
CA CYS A 430 -30.00 3.17 2.20
C CYS A 430 -28.48 3.07 2.17
N TRP A 431 -27.94 2.04 1.51
CA TRP A 431 -26.49 1.92 1.31
C TRP A 431 -25.94 3.08 0.47
N PHE A 432 -26.61 3.45 -0.62
CA PHE A 432 -26.18 4.52 -1.51
C PHE A 432 -26.11 5.87 -0.79
N VAL A 433 -27.15 6.22 -0.01
CA VAL A 433 -27.15 7.45 0.82
C VAL A 433 -26.08 7.39 1.90
N SER A 434 -25.87 6.21 2.51
CA SER A 434 -24.84 6.04 3.54
C SER A 434 -23.43 6.38 3.06
N CYS A 435 -23.14 6.25 1.77
CA CYS A 435 -21.86 6.65 1.18
C CYS A 435 -21.55 8.15 1.30
N PHE A 436 -22.55 8.98 1.65
CA PHE A 436 -22.40 10.42 1.91
C PHE A 436 -22.36 10.76 3.41
N VAL A 437 -22.37 9.76 4.28
CA VAL A 437 -22.21 9.94 5.73
C VAL A 437 -20.72 9.81 6.08
N PRO A 438 -20.07 10.86 6.62
CA PRO A 438 -18.66 10.77 7.00
C PRO A 438 -18.43 9.94 8.27
N ASP A 439 -17.23 9.43 8.42
CA ASP A 439 -16.68 8.85 9.67
C ASP A 439 -17.39 7.59 10.22
N ILE A 440 -18.31 6.98 9.49
CA ILE A 440 -18.91 5.69 9.86
C ILE A 440 -18.18 4.51 9.23
N VAL A 441 -18.47 3.31 9.71
CA VAL A 441 -18.06 2.05 9.06
C VAL A 441 -19.05 1.76 7.94
N HIS A 442 -18.59 1.82 6.68
CA HIS A 442 -19.43 1.59 5.51
C HIS A 442 -19.44 0.12 5.13
N SER A 443 -20.63 -0.48 4.97
CA SER A 443 -20.71 -1.81 4.36
C SER A 443 -20.20 -1.75 2.91
N ALA A 444 -19.32 -2.66 2.53
CA ALA A 444 -18.97 -2.82 1.13
C ALA A 444 -20.18 -3.39 0.35
N ILE A 445 -20.23 -3.13 -0.95
CA ILE A 445 -21.24 -3.75 -1.82
C ILE A 445 -20.58 -4.73 -2.77
N ILE A 446 -21.05 -5.97 -2.81
CA ILE A 446 -20.61 -6.99 -3.75
C ILE A 446 -21.67 -7.12 -4.83
N VAL A 447 -21.33 -6.64 -6.03
CA VAL A 447 -22.23 -6.64 -7.18
C VAL A 447 -22.01 -7.92 -7.97
N PHE A 448 -23.03 -8.74 -8.09
CA PHE A 448 -22.96 -10.00 -8.81
C PHE A 448 -24.23 -10.22 -9.66
N GLY A 449 -24.22 -11.21 -10.52
CA GLY A 449 -25.30 -11.50 -11.45
C GLY A 449 -24.77 -12.12 -12.73
N GLU A 450 -25.68 -12.58 -13.57
CA GLU A 450 -25.35 -13.24 -14.83
C GLU A 450 -24.49 -12.37 -15.77
N LYS A 451 -23.90 -13.02 -16.77
CA LYS A 451 -23.22 -12.30 -17.86
C LYS A 451 -24.25 -11.47 -18.64
N GLY A 452 -23.97 -10.17 -18.79
CA GLY A 452 -24.92 -9.22 -19.42
C GLY A 452 -25.83 -8.47 -18.43
N ALA A 453 -25.65 -8.61 -17.11
CA ALA A 453 -26.37 -7.86 -16.07
C ALA A 453 -25.87 -6.41 -15.86
N ALA A 454 -25.07 -5.86 -16.77
CA ALA A 454 -24.52 -4.49 -16.73
C ALA A 454 -23.76 -4.10 -15.44
N LYS A 455 -23.09 -5.06 -14.77
CA LYS A 455 -22.38 -4.86 -13.50
C LYS A 455 -21.34 -3.74 -13.53
N THR A 456 -20.46 -3.74 -14.55
CA THR A 456 -19.43 -2.69 -14.75
C THR A 456 -20.06 -1.32 -14.96
N THR A 457 -21.18 -1.25 -15.71
CA THR A 457 -21.93 -0.01 -15.95
C THR A 457 -22.52 0.51 -14.64
N ALA A 458 -23.12 -0.35 -13.83
CA ALA A 458 -23.63 0.00 -12.50
C ALA A 458 -22.51 0.58 -11.59
N CYS A 459 -21.36 -0.08 -11.52
CA CYS A 459 -20.18 0.42 -10.78
C CYS A 459 -19.70 1.79 -11.30
N THR A 460 -19.73 2.00 -12.63
CA THR A 460 -19.35 3.28 -13.26
C THR A 460 -20.32 4.40 -12.88
N PHE A 461 -21.62 4.14 -12.89
CA PHE A 461 -22.62 5.13 -12.50
C PHE A 461 -22.56 5.46 -11.00
N LEU A 462 -22.36 4.45 -10.17
CA LEU A 462 -22.14 4.68 -8.73
C LEU A 462 -20.88 5.53 -8.48
N LYS A 463 -19.77 5.24 -9.19
CA LYS A 463 -18.56 6.07 -9.10
C LYS A 463 -18.83 7.51 -9.51
N LYS A 464 -19.59 7.72 -10.60
CA LYS A 464 -19.94 9.04 -11.09
C LYS A 464 -20.85 9.80 -10.12
N ALA A 465 -21.77 9.11 -9.43
CA ALA A 465 -22.66 9.73 -8.45
C ALA A 465 -21.97 10.04 -7.12
N ILE A 466 -21.15 9.12 -6.60
CA ILE A 466 -20.57 9.24 -5.25
C ILE A 466 -19.25 10.00 -5.26
N ASP A 467 -18.34 9.66 -6.17
CA ASP A 467 -16.96 10.17 -6.22
C ASP A 467 -16.46 10.22 -7.67
N PRO A 468 -16.94 11.18 -8.48
CA PRO A 468 -16.56 11.29 -9.87
C PRO A 468 -15.04 11.42 -10.06
N SER A 469 -14.51 10.64 -11.00
CA SER A 469 -13.08 10.51 -11.25
C SER A 469 -12.81 10.23 -12.73
N ILE A 470 -11.58 10.52 -13.19
CA ILE A 470 -11.06 10.06 -14.48
C ILE A 470 -11.08 8.53 -14.54
N VAL A 471 -10.76 7.88 -13.41
CA VAL A 471 -10.76 6.42 -13.27
C VAL A 471 -12.18 5.98 -12.90
N LYS A 472 -12.90 5.39 -13.87
CA LYS A 472 -14.29 4.95 -13.70
C LYS A 472 -14.42 3.72 -12.80
N THR A 473 -13.53 2.75 -12.96
CA THR A 473 -13.40 1.52 -12.14
C THR A 473 -11.94 1.21 -11.88
N LEU A 474 -11.65 0.50 -10.80
CA LEU A 474 -10.28 0.18 -10.40
C LEU A 474 -9.98 -1.30 -10.68
N SER A 475 -8.77 -1.55 -11.15
CA SER A 475 -8.19 -2.90 -11.18
C SER A 475 -7.43 -3.16 -9.90
N LEU A 476 -7.47 -4.40 -9.41
CA LEU A 476 -6.72 -4.78 -8.24
C LEU A 476 -5.23 -4.92 -8.58
N HIS A 477 -4.41 -3.99 -8.11
CA HIS A 477 -2.95 -4.08 -8.24
C HIS A 477 -2.39 -5.29 -7.46
N LYS A 478 -1.26 -5.83 -7.91
CA LYS A 478 -0.61 -6.97 -7.25
C LYS A 478 0.16 -6.53 -6.00
N ASP A 479 0.82 -5.40 -6.06
CA ASP A 479 1.67 -4.86 -4.99
C ASP A 479 0.86 -4.07 -3.95
N MET A 480 1.25 -4.20 -2.70
CA MET A 480 0.60 -3.53 -1.58
C MET A 480 0.68 -1.99 -1.65
N PRO A 481 1.82 -1.36 -1.99
CA PRO A 481 1.88 0.10 -2.09
C PRO A 481 0.86 0.70 -3.04
N SER A 482 0.69 0.15 -4.24
CA SER A 482 -0.30 0.66 -5.22
C SER A 482 -1.75 0.49 -4.72
N LYS A 483 -2.06 -0.59 -3.99
CA LYS A 483 -3.36 -0.76 -3.34
C LYS A 483 -3.63 0.33 -2.30
N LEU A 484 -2.63 0.63 -1.46
CA LEU A 484 -2.74 1.65 -0.41
C LEU A 484 -2.92 3.05 -0.99
N ILE A 485 -2.21 3.40 -2.06
CA ILE A 485 -2.39 4.68 -2.77
C ILE A 485 -3.82 4.80 -3.28
N GLY A 486 -4.35 3.78 -3.95
CA GLY A 486 -5.74 3.79 -4.43
C GLY A 486 -6.75 3.98 -3.29
N LEU A 487 -6.55 3.29 -2.15
CA LEU A 487 -7.40 3.43 -0.96
C LEU A 487 -7.28 4.82 -0.31
N GLN A 488 -6.14 5.48 -0.40
CA GLN A 488 -5.96 6.82 0.12
C GLN A 488 -6.64 7.88 -0.75
N GLU A 489 -6.50 7.78 -2.06
CA GLU A 489 -6.87 8.83 -3.00
C GLU A 489 -8.36 8.83 -3.38
N HIS A 490 -9.04 7.69 -3.34
CA HIS A 490 -10.46 7.58 -3.68
C HIS A 490 -11.34 7.48 -2.43
N TRP A 491 -12.51 8.15 -2.46
CA TRP A 491 -13.56 7.98 -1.45
C TRP A 491 -14.40 6.73 -1.70
N PHE A 492 -14.81 6.51 -2.95
CA PHE A 492 -15.53 5.33 -3.40
C PHE A 492 -14.70 4.53 -4.39
N LEU A 493 -14.48 3.25 -4.11
CA LEU A 493 -13.61 2.37 -4.88
C LEU A 493 -14.39 1.20 -5.49
N PRO A 494 -14.85 1.30 -6.73
CA PRO A 494 -15.43 0.17 -7.46
C PRO A 494 -14.34 -0.67 -8.11
N PHE A 495 -14.01 -1.81 -7.50
CA PHE A 495 -13.12 -2.82 -8.08
C PHE A 495 -13.90 -3.68 -9.07
N ASP A 496 -13.43 -3.74 -10.31
CA ASP A 496 -14.13 -4.40 -11.39
C ASP A 496 -13.42 -5.67 -11.86
N ASN A 497 -14.23 -6.63 -12.34
CA ASN A 497 -13.77 -7.88 -12.96
C ASN A 497 -12.83 -8.71 -12.09
N LEU A 498 -13.13 -8.83 -10.81
CA LEU A 498 -12.37 -9.69 -9.90
C LEU A 498 -12.82 -11.14 -10.06
N SER A 499 -11.86 -12.04 -10.24
CA SER A 499 -12.13 -13.49 -10.32
C SER A 499 -12.01 -14.16 -8.95
N LYS A 500 -11.08 -13.68 -8.11
CA LYS A 500 -10.84 -14.18 -6.74
C LYS A 500 -10.09 -13.11 -5.93
N ILE A 501 -10.45 -12.98 -4.66
CA ILE A 501 -9.75 -12.15 -3.67
C ILE A 501 -8.92 -13.08 -2.78
N ASN A 502 -7.62 -12.83 -2.67
CA ASN A 502 -6.77 -13.56 -1.72
C ASN A 502 -6.93 -12.99 -0.30
N GLN A 503 -6.47 -13.73 0.71
CA GLN A 503 -6.64 -13.37 2.12
C GLN A 503 -6.06 -12.00 2.45
N ASP A 504 -4.84 -11.69 2.01
CA ASP A 504 -4.19 -10.39 2.27
C ASP A 504 -5.02 -9.19 1.74
N THR A 505 -5.65 -9.38 0.59
CA THR A 505 -6.51 -8.34 0.00
C THR A 505 -7.85 -8.25 0.72
N SER A 506 -8.41 -9.39 1.13
CA SER A 506 -9.62 -9.43 1.96
C SER A 506 -9.40 -8.70 3.28
N ASP A 507 -8.30 -8.96 3.96
CA ASP A 507 -7.91 -8.30 5.21
C ASP A 507 -7.69 -6.79 5.01
N LEU A 508 -7.06 -6.40 3.91
CA LEU A 508 -6.90 -4.99 3.55
C LEU A 508 -8.25 -4.29 3.33
N PHE A 509 -9.19 -4.93 2.64
CA PHE A 509 -10.53 -4.39 2.43
C PHE A 509 -11.32 -4.29 3.75
N CYS A 510 -11.22 -5.29 4.61
CA CYS A 510 -11.80 -5.23 5.95
C CYS A 510 -11.29 -4.03 6.74
N ARG A 511 -9.97 -3.78 6.73
CA ARG A 511 -9.35 -2.61 7.37
C ARG A 511 -9.79 -1.30 6.73
N ALA A 512 -9.90 -1.25 5.40
CA ALA A 512 -10.38 -0.07 4.68
C ALA A 512 -11.84 0.28 5.01
N ILE A 513 -12.66 -0.73 5.31
CA ILE A 513 -14.05 -0.58 5.76
C ILE A 513 -14.10 -0.08 7.21
N THR A 514 -13.33 -0.69 8.12
CA THR A 514 -13.40 -0.41 9.56
C THR A 514 -12.63 0.84 9.96
N GLY A 515 -11.65 1.27 9.16
CA GLY A 515 -10.81 2.43 9.46
C GLY A 515 -9.61 2.09 10.35
N GLU A 516 -9.12 0.87 10.28
CA GLU A 516 -7.89 0.48 10.95
C GLU A 516 -6.66 1.00 10.20
N ALA A 517 -5.65 1.43 10.96
CA ALA A 517 -4.40 1.90 10.38
C ALA A 517 -3.63 0.75 9.70
N VAL A 518 -3.12 1.03 8.51
CA VAL A 518 -2.21 0.13 7.79
C VAL A 518 -0.83 0.78 7.78
N GLN A 519 0.16 0.07 8.33
CA GLN A 519 1.55 0.49 8.29
C GLN A 519 2.21 -0.03 7.02
N SER A 520 2.90 0.83 6.31
CA SER A 520 3.74 0.49 5.17
C SER A 520 5.09 1.15 5.29
N ARG A 521 6.11 0.56 4.69
CA ARG A 521 7.46 1.15 4.63
C ARG A 521 7.45 2.30 3.63
N LYS A 522 8.02 3.44 4.00
CA LYS A 522 8.20 4.56 3.07
C LYS A 522 9.27 4.19 2.04
N LEU A 523 8.97 4.34 0.76
CA LEU A 523 9.91 4.05 -0.31
C LEU A 523 11.15 4.98 -0.20
N TYR A 524 12.34 4.42 -0.36
CA TYR A 524 13.64 5.12 -0.31
C TYR A 524 14.07 5.65 1.07
N THR A 525 13.47 5.15 2.17
CA THR A 525 13.95 5.38 3.54
C THR A 525 14.02 4.05 4.29
N ASP A 526 15.13 3.81 5.02
CA ASP A 526 15.32 2.52 5.68
C ASP A 526 14.54 2.39 7.00
N ASP A 527 14.22 3.51 7.68
CA ASP A 527 13.65 3.50 9.04
C ASP A 527 12.31 4.25 9.16
N GLU A 528 11.76 4.87 8.09
CA GLU A 528 10.50 5.60 8.18
C GLU A 528 9.30 4.73 7.82
N SER A 529 8.34 4.63 8.75
CA SER A 529 7.03 4.03 8.53
C SER A 529 6.02 5.08 8.07
N HIS A 530 5.26 4.76 7.04
CA HIS A 530 4.10 5.53 6.63
C HIS A 530 2.84 4.84 7.15
N PHE A 531 1.97 5.59 7.82
CA PHE A 531 0.68 5.10 8.31
C PHE A 531 -0.43 5.60 7.40
N PHE A 532 -1.25 4.66 6.94
CA PHE A 532 -2.45 4.93 6.18
C PHE A 532 -3.65 4.72 7.09
N LEU A 533 -4.41 5.77 7.34
CA LEU A 533 -5.67 5.71 8.06
C LEU A 533 -6.78 6.16 7.10
N PHE A 534 -7.70 5.26 6.81
CA PHE A 534 -8.81 5.58 5.91
C PHE A 534 -10.03 4.71 6.21
N LYS A 535 -11.21 5.30 6.12
CA LYS A 535 -12.49 4.61 5.99
C LYS A 535 -13.02 4.87 4.58
N ARG A 536 -13.41 3.83 3.87
CA ARG A 536 -13.76 3.94 2.46
C ARG A 536 -15.02 3.15 2.11
N CYS A 537 -15.74 3.67 1.12
CA CYS A 537 -16.84 2.96 0.50
C CYS A 537 -16.29 2.07 -0.60
N LEU A 538 -16.54 0.77 -0.53
CA LEU A 538 -16.03 -0.21 -1.48
C LEU A 538 -17.17 -0.83 -2.28
N ALA A 539 -16.97 -1.01 -3.58
CA ALA A 539 -17.78 -1.89 -4.42
C ALA A 539 -16.89 -2.94 -5.07
N ILE A 540 -17.34 -4.17 -5.07
CA ILE A 540 -16.60 -5.32 -5.60
C ILE A 540 -17.48 -5.96 -6.66
N ASN A 541 -17.00 -6.03 -7.91
CA ASN A 541 -17.70 -6.65 -9.02
C ASN A 541 -16.97 -7.91 -9.49
N GLY A 542 -17.72 -9.02 -9.60
CA GLY A 542 -17.22 -10.30 -10.12
C GLY A 542 -18.32 -11.10 -10.81
N ILE A 543 -17.93 -12.20 -11.48
CA ILE A 543 -18.88 -13.08 -12.18
C ILE A 543 -19.68 -13.92 -11.18
N ASN A 544 -18.98 -14.43 -10.16
CA ASN A 544 -19.55 -15.17 -9.03
C ASN A 544 -19.28 -14.42 -7.74
N ASN A 545 -19.77 -14.91 -6.60
CA ASN A 545 -19.37 -14.35 -5.31
C ASN A 545 -17.85 -14.44 -5.15
N VAL A 546 -17.19 -13.29 -5.29
CA VAL A 546 -15.72 -13.17 -5.34
C VAL A 546 -15.11 -13.23 -3.95
N ALA A 547 -15.90 -12.92 -2.91
CA ALA A 547 -15.46 -12.90 -1.52
C ALA A 547 -15.65 -14.30 -0.90
N ASN A 548 -14.55 -15.02 -0.75
CA ASN A 548 -14.53 -16.33 -0.08
C ASN A 548 -14.18 -16.25 1.42
N SER A 549 -13.94 -15.04 1.92
CA SER A 549 -13.61 -14.77 3.32
C SER A 549 -14.87 -14.39 4.08
N SER A 550 -15.18 -15.14 5.15
CA SER A 550 -16.32 -14.85 6.04
C SER A 550 -16.25 -13.43 6.60
N ASP A 551 -15.06 -12.95 6.89
CA ASP A 551 -14.83 -11.64 7.50
C ASP A 551 -15.21 -10.48 6.58
N LEU A 552 -14.92 -10.60 5.28
CA LEU A 552 -15.30 -9.60 4.27
C LEU A 552 -16.80 -9.68 3.94
N LEU A 553 -17.36 -10.90 3.85
CA LEU A 553 -18.80 -11.09 3.61
C LEU A 553 -19.65 -10.52 4.74
N ASP A 554 -19.24 -10.70 6.00
CA ASP A 554 -19.91 -10.12 7.16
C ASP A 554 -19.94 -8.59 7.17
N ARG A 555 -19.07 -7.95 6.39
CA ARG A 555 -18.97 -6.50 6.22
C ARG A 555 -19.54 -6.02 4.88
N SER A 556 -20.15 -6.89 4.12
CA SER A 556 -20.61 -6.60 2.77
C SER A 556 -22.12 -6.81 2.63
N ILE A 557 -22.68 -6.14 1.62
CA ILE A 557 -24.03 -6.35 1.11
C ILE A 557 -23.90 -7.04 -0.25
N LEU A 558 -24.63 -8.13 -0.45
CA LEU A 558 -24.72 -8.83 -1.72
C LEU A 558 -25.82 -8.20 -2.59
N LEU A 559 -25.45 -7.51 -3.67
CA LEU A 559 -26.37 -6.90 -4.62
C LEU A 559 -26.46 -7.73 -5.88
N GLU A 560 -27.60 -8.37 -6.09
CA GLU A 560 -27.86 -9.15 -7.29
C GLU A 560 -28.49 -8.26 -8.37
N LEU A 561 -27.83 -8.20 -9.54
CA LEU A 561 -28.37 -7.51 -10.72
C LEU A 561 -29.05 -8.51 -11.66
N SER A 562 -30.23 -8.13 -12.13
CA SER A 562 -30.94 -8.88 -13.19
C SER A 562 -30.24 -8.73 -14.53
N ARG A 563 -30.36 -9.73 -15.38
CA ARG A 563 -29.96 -9.61 -16.78
C ARG A 563 -30.78 -8.52 -17.46
N VAL A 564 -30.15 -7.74 -18.32
CA VAL A 564 -30.85 -6.76 -19.17
C VAL A 564 -31.34 -7.50 -20.41
N ASP A 565 -32.65 -7.51 -20.61
CA ASP A 565 -33.26 -8.12 -21.78
C ASP A 565 -32.80 -7.43 -23.06
N GLU A 566 -32.81 -8.15 -24.19
CA GLU A 566 -32.26 -7.61 -25.45
C GLU A 566 -33.03 -6.39 -25.95
N GLU A 567 -34.33 -6.36 -25.69
CA GLU A 567 -35.23 -5.25 -26.05
C GLU A 567 -34.98 -3.99 -25.20
N ASP A 568 -34.50 -4.15 -23.97
CA ASP A 568 -34.19 -3.05 -23.03
C ASP A 568 -32.74 -2.54 -23.12
N ARG A 569 -31.91 -3.16 -23.96
CA ARG A 569 -30.53 -2.72 -24.16
C ARG A 569 -30.51 -1.39 -24.91
N ARG A 570 -29.76 -0.46 -24.34
CA ARG A 570 -29.53 0.87 -24.94
C ARG A 570 -28.05 1.06 -25.23
N GLU A 571 -27.74 1.96 -26.12
CA GLU A 571 -26.35 2.38 -26.34
C GLU A 571 -25.80 3.03 -25.08
N LEU A 572 -24.56 2.69 -24.75
CA LEU A 572 -23.91 3.20 -23.51
C LEU A 572 -23.86 4.73 -23.50
N THR A 573 -23.63 5.36 -24.67
CA THR A 573 -23.56 6.81 -24.80
C THR A 573 -24.91 7.48 -24.47
N GLU A 574 -26.03 6.91 -24.98
CA GLU A 574 -27.38 7.40 -24.67
C GLU A 574 -27.69 7.27 -23.17
N LEU A 575 -27.30 6.12 -22.59
CA LEU A 575 -27.53 5.85 -21.18
C LEU A 575 -26.69 6.78 -20.29
N GLU A 576 -25.42 7.03 -20.64
CA GLU A 576 -24.55 7.99 -19.94
C GLU A 576 -25.11 9.42 -20.01
N GLN A 577 -25.62 9.85 -21.16
CA GLN A 577 -26.21 11.17 -21.30
C GLN A 577 -27.46 11.33 -20.42
N LYS A 578 -28.39 10.37 -20.45
CA LYS A 578 -29.60 10.39 -19.61
C LYS A 578 -29.25 10.36 -18.13
N PHE A 579 -28.20 9.61 -17.76
CA PHE A 579 -27.72 9.60 -16.39
C PHE A 579 -27.20 10.99 -15.97
N GLU A 580 -26.46 11.68 -16.83
CA GLU A 580 -25.99 13.05 -16.57
C GLU A 580 -27.14 14.05 -16.40
N GLU A 581 -28.22 13.91 -17.17
CA GLU A 581 -29.40 14.73 -17.03
C GLU A 581 -30.18 14.50 -15.73
N ASP A 582 -30.26 13.24 -15.26
CA ASP A 582 -30.93 12.84 -14.02
C ASP A 582 -30.05 13.02 -12.76
N LEU A 583 -28.72 13.07 -12.90
CA LEU A 583 -27.78 13.10 -11.78
C LEU A 583 -27.97 14.27 -10.82
N PRO A 584 -28.26 15.51 -11.26
CA PRO A 584 -28.60 16.63 -10.35
C PRO A 584 -29.81 16.35 -9.47
N ASP A 585 -30.84 15.68 -9.99
CA ASP A 585 -32.03 15.29 -9.24
C ASP A 585 -31.72 14.15 -8.27
N ILE A 586 -30.94 13.15 -8.69
CA ILE A 586 -30.50 12.03 -7.85
C ILE A 586 -29.74 12.57 -6.64
N LEU A 587 -28.74 13.45 -6.84
CA LEU A 587 -27.94 14.02 -5.77
C LEU A 587 -28.77 14.92 -4.84
N GLY A 588 -29.66 15.73 -5.40
CA GLY A 588 -30.58 16.53 -4.60
C GLY A 588 -31.43 15.67 -3.68
N GLY A 589 -31.99 14.58 -4.23
CA GLY A 589 -32.75 13.59 -3.45
C GLY A 589 -31.91 12.91 -2.35
N VAL A 590 -30.64 12.57 -2.65
CA VAL A 590 -29.70 12.03 -1.64
C VAL A 590 -29.55 13.00 -0.48
N PHE A 591 -29.30 14.28 -0.76
CA PHE A 591 -29.05 15.27 0.30
C PHE A 591 -30.35 15.64 1.06
N ASP A 592 -31.51 15.63 0.39
CA ASP A 592 -32.81 15.80 1.05
C ASP A 592 -33.10 14.63 2.01
N VAL A 593 -32.86 13.40 1.61
CA VAL A 593 -32.99 12.19 2.44
C VAL A 593 -32.00 12.21 3.59
N LEU A 594 -30.73 12.54 3.32
CA LEU A 594 -29.66 12.57 4.32
C LEU A 594 -29.95 13.62 5.41
N SER A 595 -30.42 14.82 5.03
CA SER A 595 -30.83 15.85 5.98
C SER A 595 -31.95 15.38 6.91
N LYS A 596 -32.97 14.71 6.37
CA LYS A 596 -34.05 14.11 7.17
C LYS A 596 -33.52 13.01 8.09
N ALA A 597 -32.63 12.15 7.56
CA ALA A 597 -32.02 11.08 8.33
C ALA A 597 -31.17 11.60 9.49
N MET A 598 -30.45 12.72 9.32
CA MET A 598 -29.71 13.38 10.41
C MET A 598 -30.60 13.77 11.57
N ARG A 599 -31.83 14.21 11.31
CA ARG A 599 -32.84 14.56 12.34
C ARG A 599 -33.37 13.32 13.06
N ILE A 600 -33.54 12.19 12.32
CA ILE A 600 -34.11 10.94 12.86
C ILE A 600 -33.05 10.15 13.64
N TYR A 601 -31.80 10.20 13.20
CA TYR A 601 -30.71 9.34 13.69
C TYR A 601 -30.49 9.35 15.22
N PRO A 602 -30.57 10.49 15.93
CA PRO A 602 -30.43 10.53 17.40
C PRO A 602 -31.39 9.62 18.15
N ASP A 603 -32.63 9.46 17.64
CA ASP A 603 -33.73 8.71 18.27
C ASP A 603 -33.74 7.22 17.84
N VAL A 604 -32.84 6.81 16.93
CA VAL A 604 -32.78 5.42 16.47
C VAL A 604 -32.14 4.52 17.51
N HIS A 605 -32.94 3.64 18.11
CA HIS A 605 -32.53 2.63 19.08
C HIS A 605 -32.91 1.23 18.59
N LEU A 606 -31.95 0.51 18.01
CA LEU A 606 -32.16 -0.86 17.53
C LEU A 606 -32.00 -1.87 18.68
N ARG A 607 -32.96 -2.78 18.85
CA ARG A 607 -32.93 -3.83 19.92
C ARG A 607 -31.74 -4.77 19.81
N LYS A 608 -31.30 -5.09 18.59
CA LYS A 608 -30.11 -5.93 18.29
C LYS A 608 -29.24 -5.18 17.29
N LEU A 609 -27.99 -4.99 17.63
CA LEU A 609 -27.00 -4.39 16.75
C LEU A 609 -26.21 -5.48 16.05
N PRO A 610 -26.22 -5.54 14.72
CA PRO A 610 -25.34 -6.43 13.97
C PRO A 610 -23.89 -5.92 13.99
N ARG A 611 -22.96 -6.66 13.40
CA ARG A 611 -21.53 -6.30 13.32
C ARG A 611 -21.30 -4.89 12.73
N MET A 612 -22.07 -4.52 11.71
CA MET A 612 -22.04 -3.19 11.08
C MET A 612 -23.05 -2.24 11.76
N ALA A 613 -22.87 -2.01 13.05
CA ALA A 613 -23.84 -1.28 13.88
C ALA A 613 -24.13 0.14 13.40
N ASP A 614 -23.07 0.92 13.06
CA ASP A 614 -23.20 2.28 12.55
C ASP A 614 -23.98 2.32 11.25
N PHE A 615 -23.62 1.42 10.31
CA PHE A 615 -24.33 1.28 9.05
C PHE A 615 -25.82 0.96 9.27
N CYS A 616 -26.14 0.03 10.18
CA CYS A 616 -27.53 -0.34 10.46
C CYS A 616 -28.33 0.79 11.08
N ARG A 617 -27.78 1.54 12.01
CA ARG A 617 -28.47 2.68 12.60
C ARG A 617 -28.72 3.78 11.56
N TRP A 618 -27.73 4.12 10.76
CA TRP A 618 -27.90 5.08 9.67
C TRP A 618 -28.85 4.56 8.60
N GLY A 619 -28.74 3.28 8.22
CA GLY A 619 -29.63 2.66 7.24
C GLY A 619 -31.09 2.70 7.67
N TYR A 620 -31.38 2.45 8.96
CA TYR A 620 -32.71 2.61 9.52
C TYR A 620 -33.23 4.06 9.44
N ALA A 621 -32.39 5.02 9.88
CA ALA A 621 -32.74 6.45 9.80
C ALA A 621 -32.98 6.91 8.36
N ILE A 622 -32.19 6.43 7.42
CA ILE A 622 -32.33 6.70 5.99
C ILE A 622 -33.61 6.05 5.44
N GLY A 623 -33.91 4.80 5.81
CA GLY A 623 -35.15 4.11 5.45
C GLY A 623 -36.40 4.87 5.94
N GLU A 624 -36.38 5.34 7.18
CA GLU A 624 -37.43 6.21 7.72
C GLU A 624 -37.57 7.51 6.93
N ALA A 625 -36.41 8.13 6.56
CA ALA A 625 -36.38 9.37 5.77
C ALA A 625 -36.87 9.18 4.32
N LEU A 626 -36.77 7.95 3.76
CA LEU A 626 -37.28 7.57 2.45
C LEU A 626 -38.82 7.41 2.43
N GLY A 627 -39.49 7.40 3.57
CA GLY A 627 -40.95 7.32 3.67
C GLY A 627 -41.44 6.23 4.61
N GLY A 628 -40.79 6.03 5.76
CA GLY A 628 -41.15 5.03 6.78
C GLY A 628 -40.69 3.61 6.45
N GLN A 629 -39.58 3.46 5.72
CA GLN A 629 -39.02 2.18 5.26
C GLN A 629 -37.92 1.62 6.15
N GLY A 630 -37.83 2.06 7.41
CA GLY A 630 -36.78 1.61 8.35
C GLY A 630 -36.86 0.11 8.67
N GLU A 631 -38.06 -0.40 8.92
CA GLU A 631 -38.28 -1.84 9.15
C GLU A 631 -38.07 -2.67 7.88
N GLU A 632 -38.45 -2.17 6.71
CA GLU A 632 -38.16 -2.81 5.42
C GLU A 632 -36.65 -2.93 5.20
N PHE A 633 -35.90 -1.86 5.44
CA PHE A 633 -34.43 -1.89 5.41
C PHE A 633 -33.85 -2.98 6.31
N LEU A 634 -34.30 -3.08 7.57
CA LEU A 634 -33.82 -4.12 8.49
C LEU A 634 -34.16 -5.52 8.01
N SER A 635 -35.36 -5.74 7.49
CA SER A 635 -35.80 -7.01 6.91
C SER A 635 -34.91 -7.41 5.73
N GLU A 636 -34.71 -6.50 4.76
CA GLU A 636 -33.84 -6.74 3.59
C GLU A 636 -32.39 -6.96 3.99
N TYR A 637 -31.88 -6.21 4.97
CA TYR A 637 -30.51 -6.37 5.47
C TYR A 637 -30.29 -7.73 6.15
N ASN A 638 -31.23 -8.17 6.99
CA ASN A 638 -31.15 -9.48 7.63
C ASN A 638 -31.24 -10.63 6.61
N ALA A 639 -32.17 -10.56 5.65
CA ALA A 639 -32.27 -11.52 4.57
C ALA A 639 -30.99 -11.58 3.71
N ASN A 640 -30.36 -10.43 3.48
CA ASN A 640 -29.09 -10.32 2.76
C ASN A 640 -27.95 -11.03 3.52
N ARG A 641 -27.87 -10.86 4.83
CA ARG A 641 -26.90 -11.55 5.69
C ARG A 641 -27.12 -13.06 5.73
N GLU A 642 -28.37 -13.52 5.79
CA GLU A 642 -28.69 -14.93 5.70
C GLU A 642 -28.25 -15.52 4.36
N LYS A 643 -28.53 -14.81 3.26
CA LYS A 643 -28.06 -15.20 1.92
C LYS A 643 -26.52 -15.26 1.86
N SER A 644 -25.82 -14.26 2.39
CA SER A 644 -24.34 -14.24 2.46
C SER A 644 -23.79 -15.45 3.22
N ASN A 645 -24.40 -15.78 4.35
CA ASN A 645 -24.01 -16.93 5.15
C ASN A 645 -24.26 -18.26 4.41
N TYR A 646 -25.40 -18.37 3.73
CA TYR A 646 -25.75 -19.56 2.94
C TYR A 646 -24.77 -19.76 1.76
N GLU A 647 -24.45 -18.71 1.02
CA GLU A 647 -23.49 -18.78 -0.09
C GLU A 647 -22.07 -19.18 0.39
N LEU A 648 -21.65 -18.68 1.54
CA LEU A 648 -20.37 -19.05 2.12
C LEU A 648 -20.34 -20.54 2.50
N ILE A 649 -21.39 -21.03 3.14
CA ILE A 649 -21.52 -22.42 3.53
C ILE A 649 -21.57 -23.33 2.29
N SER A 650 -22.38 -22.98 1.28
CA SER A 650 -22.53 -23.79 0.07
C SER A 650 -21.27 -23.82 -0.79
N SER A 651 -20.42 -22.83 -0.67
CA SER A 651 -19.12 -22.77 -1.36
C SER A 651 -17.99 -23.51 -0.63
N ASP A 652 -18.19 -23.86 0.66
CA ASP A 652 -17.20 -24.54 1.48
C ASP A 652 -17.56 -26.02 1.66
N SER A 653 -16.74 -26.89 1.06
CA SER A 653 -16.99 -28.33 1.09
C SER A 653 -17.08 -28.91 2.50
N VAL A 654 -16.25 -28.40 3.46
CA VAL A 654 -16.28 -28.88 4.84
C VAL A 654 -17.59 -28.47 5.52
N ALA A 655 -18.07 -27.26 5.28
CA ALA A 655 -19.32 -26.78 5.85
C ALA A 655 -20.52 -27.58 5.29
N THR A 656 -20.56 -27.82 3.98
CA THR A 656 -21.60 -28.64 3.33
C THR A 656 -21.61 -30.05 3.91
N LEU A 657 -20.45 -30.73 3.95
CA LEU A 657 -20.33 -32.08 4.50
C LEU A 657 -20.68 -32.14 5.99
N MET A 658 -20.45 -31.09 6.76
CA MET A 658 -20.85 -31.00 8.18
C MET A 658 -22.37 -30.91 8.33
N ILE A 659 -23.03 -30.15 7.46
CA ILE A 659 -24.51 -30.04 7.47
C ILE A 659 -25.13 -31.38 7.10
N ASP A 660 -24.65 -32.01 6.02
CA ASP A 660 -25.12 -33.34 5.60
C ASP A 660 -24.88 -34.40 6.70
N PHE A 661 -23.71 -34.37 7.34
CA PHE A 661 -23.39 -35.26 8.46
C PHE A 661 -24.34 -35.12 9.63
N MET A 662 -24.84 -33.90 9.89
CA MET A 662 -25.74 -33.60 11.02
C MET A 662 -27.22 -33.54 10.61
N GLU A 663 -27.56 -33.77 9.33
CA GLU A 663 -28.92 -33.60 8.82
C GLU A 663 -29.97 -34.34 9.63
N ASN A 664 -29.68 -35.59 10.01
CA ASN A 664 -30.59 -36.45 10.77
C ASN A 664 -30.09 -36.72 12.20
N LYS A 665 -29.18 -35.94 12.75
CA LYS A 665 -28.60 -36.11 14.09
C LYS A 665 -28.87 -34.89 14.95
N ARG A 666 -29.45 -35.11 16.12
CA ARG A 666 -29.64 -34.05 17.13
C ARG A 666 -28.31 -33.65 17.79
N GLU A 667 -27.49 -34.66 18.12
CA GLU A 667 -26.20 -34.51 18.77
C GLU A 667 -25.22 -35.57 18.24
N TRP A 668 -23.97 -35.21 18.09
CA TRP A 668 -22.91 -36.17 17.87
C TRP A 668 -21.68 -35.80 18.71
N LYS A 669 -21.03 -36.84 19.29
CA LYS A 669 -19.84 -36.68 20.11
C LYS A 669 -18.80 -37.73 19.77
N GLY A 670 -17.59 -37.30 19.47
CA GLY A 670 -16.47 -38.17 19.09
C GLY A 670 -15.14 -37.43 18.99
N LEU A 671 -14.11 -38.13 18.56
CA LEU A 671 -12.83 -37.50 18.29
C LEU A 671 -12.88 -36.75 16.94
N VAL A 672 -12.14 -35.64 16.84
CA VAL A 672 -12.00 -34.91 15.57
C VAL A 672 -11.41 -35.80 14.47
N SER A 673 -10.59 -36.80 14.83
CA SER A 673 -10.07 -37.80 13.88
C SER A 673 -11.17 -38.73 13.34
N GLU A 674 -12.16 -39.08 14.13
CA GLU A 674 -13.30 -39.88 13.70
C GLU A 674 -14.17 -39.05 12.75
N LEU A 675 -14.51 -37.82 13.12
CA LEU A 675 -15.21 -36.88 12.26
C LEU A 675 -14.47 -36.67 10.94
N TRP A 676 -13.17 -36.49 11.00
CA TRP A 676 -12.35 -36.32 9.80
C TRP A 676 -12.43 -37.49 8.84
N ASN A 677 -12.41 -38.74 9.36
CA ASN A 677 -12.61 -39.93 8.56
C ASN A 677 -14.00 -39.96 7.92
N TYR A 678 -15.06 -39.64 8.67
CA TYR A 678 -16.43 -39.57 8.12
C TYR A 678 -16.54 -38.56 6.99
N LEU A 679 -16.09 -37.32 7.20
CA LEU A 679 -16.19 -36.29 6.19
C LEU A 679 -15.35 -36.61 4.94
N ARG A 680 -14.23 -37.31 5.12
CA ARG A 680 -13.39 -37.74 3.98
C ARG A 680 -14.06 -38.85 3.16
N THR A 681 -14.68 -39.78 3.81
CA THR A 681 -15.46 -40.85 3.14
C THR A 681 -16.66 -40.24 2.41
N ALA A 682 -17.42 -39.38 3.07
CA ALA A 682 -18.56 -38.69 2.47
C ALA A 682 -18.13 -37.81 1.26
N ALA A 683 -16.97 -37.16 1.33
CA ALA A 683 -16.43 -36.38 0.22
C ALA A 683 -16.08 -37.25 -1.01
N ASP A 684 -15.64 -38.48 -0.77
CA ASP A 684 -15.32 -39.43 -1.84
C ASP A 684 -16.62 -39.97 -2.47
N GLU A 685 -17.60 -40.36 -1.65
CA GLU A 685 -18.91 -40.86 -2.07
C GLU A 685 -19.74 -39.82 -2.84
N THR A 686 -19.66 -38.55 -2.47
CA THR A 686 -20.34 -37.45 -3.17
C THR A 686 -19.62 -36.94 -4.41
N GLY A 687 -18.47 -37.52 -4.75
CA GLY A 687 -17.67 -37.12 -5.92
C GLY A 687 -16.91 -35.79 -5.75
N LEU A 688 -16.89 -35.19 -4.57
CA LEU A 688 -16.09 -34.01 -4.26
C LEU A 688 -14.59 -34.31 -4.19
N GLY A 689 -14.26 -35.57 -3.94
CA GLY A 689 -12.89 -36.09 -3.80
C GLY A 689 -12.26 -35.76 -2.44
N THR A 690 -11.31 -36.56 -2.02
CA THR A 690 -10.65 -36.45 -0.70
C THR A 690 -9.91 -35.15 -0.44
N ARG A 691 -9.63 -34.34 -1.49
CA ARG A 691 -9.03 -33.01 -1.37
C ARG A 691 -9.99 -31.94 -0.87
N ALA A 692 -11.30 -32.20 -0.87
CA ALA A 692 -12.33 -31.32 -0.34
C ALA A 692 -12.27 -31.20 1.20
N VAL A 693 -11.64 -32.16 1.89
CA VAL A 693 -11.44 -32.16 3.33
C VAL A 693 -9.96 -31.88 3.64
N PRO A 694 -9.65 -31.11 4.70
CA PRO A 694 -8.26 -30.83 5.09
C PRO A 694 -7.42 -32.10 5.26
N PRO A 695 -6.08 -32.05 5.01
CA PRO A 695 -5.25 -33.25 4.94
C PRO A 695 -5.09 -34.02 6.25
N ALA A 696 -5.44 -33.41 7.38
CA ALA A 696 -5.33 -34.02 8.71
C ALA A 696 -6.38 -33.48 9.69
N ALA A 697 -6.69 -34.23 10.75
CA ALA A 697 -7.67 -33.90 11.78
C ALA A 697 -7.40 -32.56 12.50
N ASN A 698 -6.12 -32.22 12.74
CA ASN A 698 -5.74 -30.95 13.33
C ASN A 698 -5.99 -29.75 12.37
N ALA A 699 -5.86 -29.96 11.07
CA ALA A 699 -6.21 -28.97 10.07
C ALA A 699 -7.74 -28.82 9.94
N LEU A 700 -8.49 -29.93 10.10
CA LEU A 700 -9.95 -29.88 10.19
C LEU A 700 -10.42 -29.09 11.42
N SER A 701 -9.81 -29.28 12.60
CA SER A 701 -10.14 -28.48 13.79
C SER A 701 -9.98 -26.97 13.56
N ARG A 702 -8.90 -26.55 12.88
CA ARG A 702 -8.70 -25.14 12.53
C ARG A 702 -9.78 -24.64 11.57
N LYS A 703 -10.07 -25.43 10.54
CA LYS A 703 -11.09 -25.09 9.54
C LYS A 703 -12.49 -25.00 10.15
N LEU A 704 -12.84 -25.91 11.05
CA LEU A 704 -14.11 -25.85 11.79
C LEU A 704 -14.20 -24.59 12.66
N ASN A 705 -13.12 -24.21 13.37
CA ASN A 705 -13.12 -22.98 14.16
C ASN A 705 -13.30 -21.72 13.28
N GLU A 706 -12.76 -21.70 12.06
CA GLU A 706 -13.01 -20.62 11.08
C GLU A 706 -14.50 -20.57 10.68
N LEU A 707 -15.14 -21.73 10.52
CA LEU A 707 -16.54 -21.89 10.12
C LEU A 707 -17.54 -21.83 11.28
N HIS A 708 -17.07 -21.72 12.54
CA HIS A 708 -17.91 -21.85 13.73
C HIS A 708 -19.14 -20.93 13.72
N SER A 709 -18.92 -19.64 13.46
CA SER A 709 -20.02 -18.65 13.41
C SER A 709 -21.02 -18.95 12.29
N ASN A 710 -20.53 -19.40 11.14
CA ASN A 710 -21.36 -19.69 9.97
C ASN A 710 -22.21 -20.95 10.19
N LEU A 711 -21.61 -22.01 10.72
CA LEU A 711 -22.33 -23.25 11.08
C LEU A 711 -23.35 -23.00 12.16
N LYS A 712 -23.03 -22.20 13.18
CA LYS A 712 -23.99 -21.80 14.22
C LYS A 712 -25.21 -21.07 13.65
N ASN A 713 -25.01 -20.18 12.67
CA ASN A 713 -26.11 -19.47 12.02
C ASN A 713 -27.07 -20.37 11.26
N VAL A 714 -26.65 -21.57 10.85
CA VAL A 714 -27.52 -22.60 10.25
C VAL A 714 -28.00 -23.65 11.25
N GLY A 715 -27.74 -23.44 12.54
CA GLY A 715 -28.22 -24.29 13.63
C GLY A 715 -27.27 -25.42 14.03
N ILE A 716 -26.05 -25.45 13.50
CA ILE A 716 -25.02 -26.42 13.88
C ILE A 716 -24.03 -25.76 14.81
N ASN A 717 -24.10 -26.09 16.09
CA ASN A 717 -23.19 -25.61 17.12
C ASN A 717 -22.21 -26.71 17.52
N PHE A 718 -20.98 -26.38 17.86
CA PHE A 718 -20.01 -27.36 18.31
C PHE A 718 -19.01 -26.80 19.31
N THR A 719 -18.43 -27.69 20.12
CA THR A 719 -17.32 -27.37 21.02
C THR A 719 -16.20 -28.39 20.86
N ILE A 720 -14.95 -27.91 20.84
CA ILE A 720 -13.75 -28.77 20.77
C ILE A 720 -12.98 -28.65 22.06
N LYS A 721 -12.68 -29.78 22.72
CA LYS A 721 -11.89 -29.84 23.95
C LYS A 721 -10.70 -30.77 23.77
N SER A 722 -9.53 -30.36 24.21
CA SER A 722 -8.35 -31.21 24.20
C SER A 722 -8.43 -32.25 25.32
N THR A 723 -8.15 -33.52 25.02
CA THR A 723 -8.13 -34.62 25.97
C THR A 723 -6.84 -35.43 25.81
N ALA A 724 -6.54 -36.32 26.76
CA ALA A 724 -5.39 -37.23 26.68
C ALA A 724 -5.42 -38.17 25.46
N LYS A 725 -6.62 -38.44 24.91
CA LYS A 725 -6.83 -39.31 23.72
C LYS A 725 -6.93 -38.54 22.40
N GLY A 726 -6.81 -37.19 22.41
CA GLY A 726 -6.96 -36.32 21.26
C GLY A 726 -8.00 -35.22 21.46
N SER A 727 -8.32 -34.47 20.40
CA SER A 727 -9.34 -33.43 20.44
C SER A 727 -10.74 -34.06 20.36
N LEU A 728 -11.53 -33.90 21.41
CA LEU A 728 -12.93 -34.31 21.48
C LEU A 728 -13.81 -33.17 20.96
N ILE A 729 -14.72 -33.49 20.04
CA ILE A 729 -15.71 -32.53 19.52
C ILE A 729 -17.11 -33.00 19.88
N THR A 730 -17.93 -32.06 20.34
CA THR A 730 -19.39 -32.27 20.54
C THR A 730 -20.11 -31.33 19.58
N ILE A 731 -21.02 -31.83 18.77
CA ILE A 731 -21.78 -31.12 17.75
C ILE A 731 -23.26 -31.27 18.06
N GLU A 732 -23.99 -30.17 18.02
CA GLU A 732 -25.45 -30.11 18.28
C GLU A 732 -26.15 -29.47 17.07
N ASN A 733 -27.27 -30.04 16.66
CA ASN A 733 -28.14 -29.47 15.63
C ASN A 733 -29.39 -28.86 16.31
N GLU A 734 -29.38 -27.55 16.49
CA GLU A 734 -30.44 -26.81 17.17
C GLU A 734 -31.77 -26.83 16.41
N LYS A 735 -31.79 -27.05 15.11
CA LYS A 735 -33.01 -27.14 14.29
C LYS A 735 -33.80 -28.38 14.64
N ILE A 736 -33.15 -29.51 14.84
CA ILE A 736 -33.79 -30.77 15.23
C ILE A 736 -34.17 -30.75 16.72
N SER A 737 -33.36 -30.11 17.57
CA SER A 737 -33.64 -30.02 18.99
C SER A 737 -34.88 -29.20 19.35
N GLN A 738 -35.36 -28.35 18.44
CA GLN A 738 -36.57 -27.53 18.61
C GLN A 738 -37.86 -28.22 18.11
N LEU A 739 -37.78 -29.39 17.47
CA LEU A 739 -38.97 -30.13 17.05
C LEU A 739 -39.63 -30.83 18.23
N PRO A 740 -40.98 -30.85 18.32
CA PRO A 740 -41.70 -31.58 19.37
C PRO A 740 -41.37 -33.08 19.36
N PRO A 741 -41.33 -33.76 20.53
CA PRO A 741 -40.91 -35.15 20.62
C PRO A 741 -41.71 -36.16 19.77
N TYR A 742 -42.98 -35.87 19.47
CA TYR A 742 -43.84 -36.75 18.68
C TYR A 742 -43.55 -36.75 17.17
N ILE A 743 -42.79 -35.83 16.68
CA ILE A 743 -42.36 -35.80 15.26
C ILE A 743 -41.08 -36.63 15.06
N GLN A 744 -40.43 -37.06 16.17
CA GLN A 744 -39.16 -37.78 16.13
C GLN A 744 -39.32 -39.32 16.03
N GLU A 745 -40.52 -39.86 16.34
CA GLU A 745 -40.75 -41.31 16.39
C GLU A 745 -41.23 -41.92 15.05
N ASP A 746 -41.75 -41.13 14.10
CA ASP A 746 -42.35 -41.68 12.86
C ASP A 746 -41.33 -41.96 11.71
N LYS A 747 -40.01 -41.88 11.95
CA LYS A 747 -38.99 -42.19 10.94
C LYS A 747 -38.15 -43.44 11.21
N GLU A 748 -38.38 -44.16 12.34
CA GLU A 748 -37.64 -45.40 12.63
C GLU A 748 -38.36 -46.71 12.26
N ASP A 749 -39.65 -46.65 11.83
CA ASP A 749 -40.45 -47.86 11.52
C ASP A 749 -41.01 -47.84 10.07
N GLN A 750 -40.14 -47.86 9.06
CA GLN A 750 -40.51 -48.29 7.70
C GLN A 750 -39.38 -49.06 6.99
N ASP A 751 -38.81 -50.03 7.71
CA ASP A 751 -38.18 -51.21 7.10
C ASP A 751 -38.94 -52.46 7.55
N GLU A 752 -40.21 -52.60 7.12
CA GLU A 752 -40.89 -53.87 7.10
C GLU A 752 -40.83 -54.50 5.71
N GLU A 753 -40.22 -55.64 5.68
CA GLU A 753 -40.16 -56.64 4.66
C GLU A 753 -41.40 -56.70 3.78
N VAL A 754 -41.28 -56.68 2.49
CA VAL A 754 -42.22 -57.35 1.58
C VAL A 754 -41.44 -58.40 0.79
N GLU A 755 -41.47 -59.62 1.28
CA GLU A 755 -41.38 -60.82 0.45
C GLU A 755 -42.49 -60.81 -0.62
N PHE A 756 -42.10 -60.89 -1.87
CA PHE A 756 -42.58 -61.80 -2.91
C PHE A 756 -41.80 -61.60 -4.22
#